data_d7ea1504dd957e4c7f83b4e144090bf1
#
_entry.id   d7ea1504dd957e4c7f83b4e144090bf1
#
_cell.length_a   1.000
_cell.length_b   1.000
_cell.length_c   1.000
_cell.angle_alpha   90.00
_cell.angle_beta   90.00
_cell.angle_gamma   90.00
#
_symmetry.space_group_name_H-M   'P 1'
#
loop_
_entity.id
_entity.type
_entity.pdbx_description
1 polymer ?
#
loop_
_entity_poly.entity_id
_entity_poly.type
_entity_poly.pdbx_seq_one_letter_code
_entity_poly.pdbx_strand_id
1 'polypeptide(L)'
;MSSIYDLKEQAVTDTPLLLFNCVLQNGQSEYWSTHQISYGGNTYAPRVIKHNLIEVQAASDQGVDVIPRVSVSMANADSYFSELERSVGWKGATLTVTFLFYDLLTSAATSDTAVIFQGIVNSPDQSTESLFQLSAINLMNMQRVLLPPVRIQRRCPWLFPGNIQQRQDAVSGGNSGQYSLYYPCGYSADQAGGAGTMVGGVPYTSCGYTRTDCEARGMFTGPKRFGGLEFVPSSIQVRGYGTGWQYAPVDDNVAIYNDFVPLLYGTAWYYPPIVFSRNDGNLTHMEVLLGMGPIQDVRMVLVNQIQIPLGQSGKNMTSTGWYNVVSLGSRNGVFNPDCVDASGNPAGDPYGSMAYLSVVVPNQINNGQSLPTVQVLADGLQVPIYGSDGSYQNTAFTANPAWILLDILRRSGWSMANVDIASFAAASAFCDQQIQTQDLSGNSIMIPRFQCNLCLQHRRNAGDLIRGIRNGSRLLFTYSTSGLLQLQVENSIALQQPSQVAWSNSTETLNGGWPYYEFEDGSTSTANILRKANGEPSVVVTSRSIVDTPNQLTVEFQDAFNSYQQDSLLMVDVDDIDLTGQVITTSLMALGIPNYDQAARILGYTLDRAIQGNTYITLETSVKALGLRPGDLITVTYLKEGFERQPFRIVKIAPGSNYRTTKITGQIHQDSWYEDTNGQMPGNTGARPQPGSAVGVPHPLLGNTNRHEWRAAISDHGEFGQCQRRRCNRTAQRGILGSVQHTGGRARGATG
;
A
#
# COMPACT_ATOMS: atom_id res chain seq x y z
N MET A 1 -27.90 -12.17 -29.91
CA MET A 1 -26.46 -12.39 -29.74
C MET A 1 -26.29 -13.10 -28.42
N SER A 2 -25.59 -14.22 -28.41
CA SER A 2 -25.31 -14.97 -27.20
C SER A 2 -24.33 -14.18 -26.32
N SER A 3 -24.41 -14.32 -25.01
CA SER A 3 -23.43 -13.74 -24.08
C SER A 3 -22.20 -14.64 -23.97
N ILE A 4 -21.10 -14.10 -23.44
CA ILE A 4 -19.93 -14.92 -23.07
C ILE A 4 -20.35 -16.01 -22.09
N TYR A 5 -21.26 -15.68 -21.15
CA TYR A 5 -21.82 -16.62 -20.20
C TYR A 5 -22.48 -17.82 -20.88
N ASP A 6 -23.33 -17.59 -21.88
CA ASP A 6 -24.04 -18.66 -22.59
C ASP A 6 -23.06 -19.55 -23.36
N LEU A 7 -22.08 -18.95 -24.03
CA LEU A 7 -21.14 -19.69 -24.86
C LEU A 7 -20.10 -20.49 -24.07
N LYS A 8 -19.61 -19.97 -22.94
CA LYS A 8 -18.58 -20.67 -22.16
C LYS A 8 -19.08 -21.97 -21.50
N GLU A 9 -20.38 -22.09 -21.29
CA GLU A 9 -20.99 -23.28 -20.68
C GLU A 9 -21.38 -24.35 -21.73
N GLN A 10 -21.21 -24.06 -23.03
CA GLN A 10 -21.57 -24.95 -24.13
C GLN A 10 -20.34 -25.40 -24.92
N ALA A 11 -20.53 -26.33 -25.85
CA ALA A 11 -19.51 -26.66 -26.83
C ALA A 11 -19.32 -25.46 -27.77
N VAL A 12 -18.26 -24.69 -27.58
CA VAL A 12 -18.01 -23.43 -28.28
C VAL A 12 -17.50 -23.71 -29.71
N THR A 13 -18.27 -23.29 -30.70
CA THR A 13 -17.88 -23.26 -32.11
C THR A 13 -17.22 -21.95 -32.50
N ASP A 14 -17.56 -20.87 -31.83
CA ASP A 14 -17.09 -19.52 -32.07
C ASP A 14 -15.59 -19.37 -31.72
N THR A 15 -14.95 -18.44 -32.38
CA THR A 15 -13.51 -18.19 -32.17
C THR A 15 -13.28 -17.20 -31.02
N PRO A 16 -12.51 -17.59 -30.01
CA PRO A 16 -12.07 -16.64 -29.01
C PRO A 16 -11.12 -15.63 -29.63
N LEU A 17 -11.41 -14.35 -29.51
CA LEU A 17 -10.58 -13.27 -30.06
C LEU A 17 -10.21 -12.24 -28.98
N LEU A 18 -9.04 -11.65 -29.17
CA LEU A 18 -8.57 -10.50 -28.41
C LEU A 18 -8.65 -9.23 -29.23
N LEU A 19 -9.28 -8.23 -28.67
CA LEU A 19 -9.34 -6.86 -29.17
C LEU A 19 -8.33 -6.01 -28.42
N PHE A 20 -7.46 -5.36 -29.15
CA PHE A 20 -6.45 -4.45 -28.61
C PHE A 20 -6.88 -3.02 -28.93
N ASN A 21 -7.16 -2.24 -27.91
CA ASN A 21 -7.43 -0.80 -27.98
C ASN A 21 -6.29 -0.06 -27.32
N CYS A 22 -5.63 0.83 -28.03
CA CYS A 22 -4.54 1.65 -27.53
C CYS A 22 -4.86 3.13 -27.66
N VAL A 23 -4.94 3.84 -26.55
CA VAL A 23 -5.16 5.28 -26.53
C VAL A 23 -3.83 5.99 -26.33
N LEU A 24 -3.41 6.75 -27.34
CA LEU A 24 -2.17 7.50 -27.33
C LEU A 24 -2.26 8.75 -26.45
N GLN A 25 -1.12 9.36 -26.13
CA GLN A 25 -1.04 10.55 -25.27
C GLN A 25 -1.79 11.77 -25.82
N ASN A 26 -1.96 11.87 -27.14
CA ASN A 26 -2.73 12.92 -27.80
C ASN A 26 -4.25 12.67 -27.82
N GLY A 27 -4.72 11.52 -27.26
CA GLY A 27 -6.12 11.10 -27.26
C GLY A 27 -6.55 10.29 -28.51
N GLN A 28 -5.66 10.07 -29.46
CA GLN A 28 -5.93 9.19 -30.62
C GLN A 28 -6.06 7.76 -30.16
N SER A 29 -7.09 7.05 -30.66
CA SER A 29 -7.34 5.64 -30.34
C SER A 29 -7.02 4.76 -31.54
N GLU A 30 -6.28 3.68 -31.27
CA GLU A 30 -5.90 2.67 -32.23
C GLU A 30 -6.55 1.32 -31.89
N TYR A 31 -7.01 0.59 -32.90
CA TYR A 31 -7.78 -0.64 -32.73
C TYR A 31 -7.18 -1.77 -33.58
N TRP A 32 -6.75 -2.86 -32.94
CA TRP A 32 -6.13 -4.01 -33.61
C TRP A 32 -6.68 -5.33 -33.14
N SER A 33 -6.64 -6.33 -34.01
CA SER A 33 -6.95 -7.73 -33.71
C SER A 33 -6.12 -8.63 -34.62
N THR A 34 -6.24 -9.95 -34.46
CA THR A 34 -5.71 -10.95 -35.39
C THR A 34 -6.56 -11.05 -36.68
N HIS A 35 -7.82 -10.61 -36.63
CA HIS A 35 -8.77 -10.63 -37.75
C HIS A 35 -9.39 -9.25 -37.92
N GLN A 36 -9.81 -8.93 -39.14
CA GLN A 36 -10.58 -7.72 -39.36
C GLN A 36 -12.00 -7.92 -38.83
N ILE A 37 -12.36 -7.16 -37.81
CA ILE A 37 -13.69 -7.23 -37.20
C ILE A 37 -14.22 -5.84 -36.85
N SER A 38 -15.52 -5.70 -36.79
CA SER A 38 -16.20 -4.51 -36.32
C SER A 38 -16.93 -4.83 -35.01
N TYR A 39 -16.63 -4.05 -33.96
CA TYR A 39 -17.26 -4.23 -32.66
C TYR A 39 -17.38 -2.88 -31.94
N GLY A 40 -18.53 -2.62 -31.31
CA GLY A 40 -18.76 -1.40 -30.52
C GLY A 40 -18.64 -0.10 -31.35
N GLY A 41 -18.91 -0.15 -32.65
CA GLY A 41 -18.75 0.97 -33.56
C GLY A 41 -17.33 1.23 -34.06
N ASN A 42 -16.35 0.43 -33.63
CA ASN A 42 -14.96 0.54 -34.05
C ASN A 42 -14.58 -0.62 -34.99
N THR A 43 -13.69 -0.34 -35.93
CA THR A 43 -13.10 -1.35 -36.81
C THR A 43 -11.70 -1.70 -36.31
N TYR A 44 -11.49 -2.97 -35.98
CA TYR A 44 -10.21 -3.51 -35.55
C TYR A 44 -9.44 -4.01 -36.76
N ALA A 45 -8.27 -3.42 -37.01
CA ALA A 45 -7.40 -3.78 -38.11
C ALA A 45 -6.69 -5.13 -37.84
N PRO A 46 -6.52 -6.02 -38.87
CA PRO A 46 -5.89 -7.33 -38.70
C PRO A 46 -4.35 -7.19 -38.68
N ARG A 47 -3.81 -6.48 -37.70
CA ARG A 47 -2.38 -6.17 -37.63
C ARG A 47 -1.62 -7.01 -36.61
N VAL A 48 -2.31 -7.70 -35.71
CA VAL A 48 -1.68 -8.52 -34.66
C VAL A 48 -1.20 -9.84 -35.26
N ILE A 49 0.12 -10.06 -35.24
CA ILE A 49 0.75 -11.31 -35.69
C ILE A 49 0.86 -12.29 -34.54
N LYS A 50 1.28 -11.80 -33.38
CA LYS A 50 1.54 -12.59 -32.18
C LYS A 50 1.35 -11.76 -30.93
N HIS A 51 0.86 -12.40 -29.89
CA HIS A 51 0.84 -11.85 -28.54
C HIS A 51 1.22 -12.94 -27.54
N ASN A 52 1.69 -12.55 -26.34
CA ASN A 52 1.83 -13.51 -25.25
C ASN A 52 0.45 -13.82 -24.65
N LEU A 53 0.32 -15.00 -24.06
CA LEU A 53 -0.85 -15.34 -23.26
C LEU A 53 -0.82 -14.53 -21.96
N ILE A 54 -1.97 -13.98 -21.56
CA ILE A 54 -2.10 -13.15 -20.37
C ILE A 54 -2.38 -14.05 -19.18
N GLU A 55 -1.34 -14.27 -18.40
CA GLU A 55 -1.39 -15.03 -17.16
C GLU A 55 -1.67 -14.10 -15.98
N VAL A 56 -2.61 -14.48 -15.11
CA VAL A 56 -2.97 -13.72 -13.90
C VAL A 56 -2.66 -14.58 -12.69
N GLN A 57 -1.91 -14.04 -11.76
CA GLN A 57 -1.53 -14.70 -10.52
C GLN A 57 -1.89 -13.81 -9.33
N ALA A 58 -2.48 -14.40 -8.28
CA ALA A 58 -2.64 -13.71 -7.01
C ALA A 58 -1.28 -13.35 -6.41
N ALA A 59 -1.24 -12.31 -5.63
CA ALA A 59 -0.11 -12.07 -4.76
C ALA A 59 0.17 -13.34 -3.96
N SER A 60 1.31 -13.95 -4.21
CA SER A 60 1.72 -15.11 -3.43
C SER A 60 2.07 -14.67 -2.00
N ASP A 61 2.14 -15.63 -1.09
CA ASP A 61 2.60 -15.44 0.30
C ASP A 61 4.00 -14.81 0.38
N GLN A 62 4.74 -14.81 -0.72
CA GLN A 62 6.04 -14.12 -0.87
C GLN A 62 5.95 -12.71 -1.46
N GLY A 63 4.75 -12.23 -1.67
CA GLY A 63 4.45 -10.81 -1.67
C GLY A 63 4.69 -9.96 -2.90
N VAL A 64 5.09 -10.46 -4.04
CA VAL A 64 5.07 -9.66 -5.28
C VAL A 64 3.95 -10.17 -6.15
N ASP A 65 2.93 -9.33 -6.38
CA ASP A 65 2.01 -9.56 -7.47
C ASP A 65 2.84 -9.67 -8.75
N VAL A 66 2.80 -10.82 -9.41
CA VAL A 66 3.38 -10.93 -10.74
C VAL A 66 2.54 -10.03 -11.63
N ILE A 67 3.10 -8.90 -12.01
CA ILE A 67 2.41 -7.90 -12.80
C ILE A 67 2.32 -8.45 -14.21
N PRO A 68 1.12 -8.72 -14.73
CA PRO A 68 0.99 -9.21 -16.09
C PRO A 68 1.60 -8.18 -17.03
N ARG A 69 2.51 -8.65 -17.87
CA ARG A 69 3.06 -7.89 -18.99
C ARG A 69 2.47 -8.44 -20.28
N VAL A 70 1.86 -7.57 -21.06
CA VAL A 70 1.38 -7.90 -22.38
C VAL A 70 2.44 -7.46 -23.39
N SER A 71 2.81 -8.38 -24.30
CA SER A 71 3.67 -8.10 -25.43
C SER A 71 2.90 -8.45 -26.70
N VAL A 72 2.83 -7.50 -27.63
CA VAL A 72 2.13 -7.64 -28.91
C VAL A 72 3.07 -7.34 -30.04
N SER A 73 3.13 -8.25 -31.01
CA SER A 73 3.88 -8.08 -32.26
C SER A 73 2.90 -7.83 -33.40
N MET A 74 3.11 -6.75 -34.13
CA MET A 74 2.21 -6.24 -35.16
C MET A 74 2.90 -6.13 -36.51
N ALA A 75 2.14 -6.32 -37.60
CA ALA A 75 2.62 -6.12 -38.96
C ALA A 75 2.90 -4.64 -39.24
N ASN A 76 4.10 -4.31 -39.70
CA ASN A 76 4.58 -2.94 -39.97
C ASN A 76 5.15 -2.74 -41.38
N ALA A 77 4.76 -3.58 -42.33
CA ALA A 77 5.29 -3.49 -43.70
C ALA A 77 4.97 -2.17 -44.43
N ASP A 78 3.93 -1.47 -43.99
CA ASP A 78 3.53 -0.14 -44.45
C ASP A 78 4.13 0.99 -43.61
N SER A 79 5.03 0.68 -42.68
CA SER A 79 5.65 1.63 -41.75
C SER A 79 4.69 2.41 -40.82
N TYR A 80 3.41 2.01 -40.78
CA TYR A 80 2.36 2.72 -40.06
C TYR A 80 2.70 2.99 -38.56
N PHE A 81 3.11 1.94 -37.84
CA PHE A 81 3.45 2.07 -36.41
C PHE A 81 4.73 2.86 -36.17
N SER A 82 5.69 2.77 -37.11
CA SER A 82 6.94 3.52 -37.03
C SER A 82 6.73 5.03 -37.28
N GLU A 83 5.76 5.38 -38.12
CA GLU A 83 5.37 6.77 -38.35
C GLU A 83 4.63 7.36 -37.14
N LEU A 84 3.74 6.60 -36.55
CA LEU A 84 3.07 6.96 -35.30
C LEU A 84 4.07 7.17 -34.16
N GLU A 85 5.09 6.32 -34.01
CA GLU A 85 6.15 6.50 -33.01
C GLU A 85 6.89 7.81 -33.22
N ARG A 86 7.20 8.17 -34.48
CA ARG A 86 7.92 9.42 -34.80
C ARG A 86 7.06 10.67 -34.60
N SER A 87 5.75 10.57 -34.82
CA SER A 87 4.84 11.72 -34.78
C SER A 87 4.25 12.00 -33.41
N VAL A 88 3.79 10.95 -32.71
CA VAL A 88 3.08 11.05 -31.42
C VAL A 88 3.84 10.32 -30.30
N GLY A 89 4.40 9.13 -30.61
CA GLY A 89 5.03 8.22 -29.66
C GLY A 89 4.05 7.30 -28.93
N TRP A 90 4.53 6.09 -28.63
CA TRP A 90 3.75 5.06 -27.95
C TRP A 90 3.94 5.08 -26.44
N LYS A 91 5.04 5.65 -25.96
CA LYS A 91 5.37 5.66 -24.54
C LYS A 91 4.29 6.36 -23.73
N GLY A 92 3.74 5.66 -22.74
CA GLY A 92 2.70 6.19 -21.85
C GLY A 92 1.28 6.06 -22.39
N ALA A 93 1.09 5.48 -23.60
CA ALA A 93 -0.24 5.16 -24.12
C ALA A 93 -0.91 4.11 -23.22
N THR A 94 -2.23 4.10 -23.17
CA THR A 94 -3.02 3.12 -22.42
C THR A 94 -3.45 1.99 -23.34
N LEU A 95 -3.03 0.76 -23.06
CA LEU A 95 -3.45 -0.44 -23.77
C LEU A 95 -4.51 -1.18 -22.98
N THR A 96 -5.66 -1.40 -23.60
CA THR A 96 -6.74 -2.23 -23.08
C THR A 96 -6.89 -3.46 -23.98
N VAL A 97 -6.89 -4.65 -23.39
CA VAL A 97 -7.10 -5.92 -24.12
C VAL A 97 -8.41 -6.53 -23.64
N THR A 98 -9.30 -6.73 -24.59
CA THR A 98 -10.67 -7.20 -24.36
C THR A 98 -10.87 -8.56 -25.03
N PHE A 99 -11.49 -9.47 -24.32
CA PHE A 99 -11.86 -10.80 -24.81
C PHE A 99 -13.31 -10.83 -25.26
N LEU A 100 -13.58 -11.54 -26.36
CA LEU A 100 -14.92 -11.89 -26.83
C LEU A 100 -14.89 -13.20 -27.63
N PHE A 101 -16.06 -13.81 -27.84
CA PHE A 101 -16.23 -14.83 -28.88
C PHE A 101 -16.78 -14.21 -30.15
N TYR A 102 -16.29 -14.67 -31.28
CA TYR A 102 -16.64 -14.18 -32.61
C TYR A 102 -16.92 -15.34 -33.57
N ASP A 103 -18.09 -15.36 -34.16
CA ASP A 103 -18.42 -16.28 -35.25
C ASP A 103 -17.88 -15.69 -36.58
N LEU A 104 -16.85 -16.31 -37.10
CA LEU A 104 -16.22 -15.88 -38.35
C LEU A 104 -17.12 -16.10 -39.59
N LEU A 105 -18.14 -16.96 -39.51
CA LEU A 105 -19.04 -17.26 -40.64
C LEU A 105 -20.16 -16.22 -40.71
N THR A 106 -20.76 -15.87 -39.60
CA THR A 106 -21.86 -14.91 -39.53
C THR A 106 -21.41 -13.49 -39.23
N SER A 107 -20.14 -13.29 -38.92
CA SER A 107 -19.58 -12.01 -38.47
C SER A 107 -20.27 -11.48 -37.21
N ALA A 108 -20.74 -12.38 -36.36
CA ALA A 108 -21.42 -12.03 -35.09
C ALA A 108 -20.48 -12.14 -33.91
N ALA A 109 -20.52 -11.14 -33.05
CA ALA A 109 -19.80 -11.12 -31.76
C ALA A 109 -20.76 -11.42 -30.61
N THR A 110 -20.23 -11.81 -29.44
CA THR A 110 -20.98 -11.88 -28.20
C THR A 110 -21.54 -10.51 -27.80
N SER A 111 -22.66 -10.51 -27.07
CA SER A 111 -23.31 -9.27 -26.61
C SER A 111 -22.50 -8.53 -25.54
N ASP A 112 -21.61 -9.24 -24.87
CA ASP A 112 -20.74 -8.76 -23.80
C ASP A 112 -19.27 -9.06 -24.09
N THR A 113 -18.40 -8.41 -23.38
CA THR A 113 -16.93 -8.55 -23.46
C THR A 113 -16.33 -8.61 -22.08
N ALA A 114 -15.11 -9.17 -21.98
CA ALA A 114 -14.32 -9.12 -20.75
C ALA A 114 -13.01 -8.39 -20.98
N VAL A 115 -12.74 -7.37 -20.20
CA VAL A 115 -11.41 -6.75 -20.13
C VAL A 115 -10.48 -7.70 -19.37
N ILE A 116 -9.46 -8.22 -20.05
CA ILE A 116 -8.50 -9.16 -19.48
C ILE A 116 -7.18 -8.49 -19.09
N PHE A 117 -6.91 -7.31 -19.65
CA PHE A 117 -5.73 -6.53 -19.33
C PHE A 117 -5.95 -5.05 -19.58
N GLN A 118 -5.43 -4.22 -18.68
CA GLN A 118 -5.27 -2.79 -18.86
C GLN A 118 -3.91 -2.36 -18.31
N GLY A 119 -3.18 -1.56 -19.09
CA GLY A 119 -1.83 -1.15 -18.69
C GLY A 119 -1.28 0.01 -19.51
N ILE A 120 -0.09 0.43 -19.13
CA ILE A 120 0.64 1.52 -19.78
C ILE A 120 1.70 0.92 -20.70
N VAL A 121 1.73 1.39 -21.93
CA VAL A 121 2.71 1.01 -22.94
C VAL A 121 4.06 1.64 -22.59
N ASN A 122 5.11 0.81 -22.63
CA ASN A 122 6.49 1.27 -22.62
C ASN A 122 6.90 1.86 -24.00
N SER A 123 8.14 2.23 -24.13
CA SER A 123 8.70 2.45 -25.48
C SER A 123 8.62 1.16 -26.30
N PRO A 124 8.54 1.22 -27.63
CA PRO A 124 8.57 0.03 -28.46
C PRO A 124 9.76 -0.87 -28.13
N ASP A 125 9.52 -2.18 -27.98
CA ASP A 125 10.59 -3.14 -27.71
C ASP A 125 11.42 -3.38 -28.97
N GLN A 126 10.76 -3.37 -30.14
CA GLN A 126 11.38 -3.58 -31.44
C GLN A 126 10.59 -2.87 -32.55
N SER A 127 11.30 -2.25 -33.47
CA SER A 127 10.74 -1.68 -34.69
C SER A 127 11.63 -2.05 -35.87
N THR A 128 11.07 -2.77 -36.83
CA THR A 128 11.71 -3.16 -38.10
C THR A 128 10.80 -2.80 -39.26
N GLU A 129 11.26 -3.03 -40.51
CA GLU A 129 10.45 -2.80 -41.71
C GLU A 129 9.18 -3.69 -41.78
N SER A 130 9.20 -4.85 -41.16
CA SER A 130 8.08 -5.80 -41.22
C SER A 130 7.35 -5.98 -39.88
N LEU A 131 8.00 -5.69 -38.76
CA LEU A 131 7.52 -6.00 -37.43
C LEU A 131 7.65 -4.79 -36.50
N PHE A 132 6.58 -4.54 -35.72
CA PHE A 132 6.56 -3.60 -34.63
C PHE A 132 6.11 -4.30 -33.38
N GLN A 133 6.90 -4.21 -32.30
CA GLN A 133 6.58 -4.87 -31.04
C GLN A 133 6.42 -3.86 -29.91
N LEU A 134 5.28 -3.94 -29.26
CA LEU A 134 4.96 -3.17 -28.06
C LEU A 134 4.86 -4.07 -26.84
N SER A 135 5.24 -3.54 -25.69
CA SER A 135 4.92 -4.13 -24.40
C SER A 135 4.21 -3.11 -23.50
N ALA A 136 3.20 -3.60 -22.80
CA ALA A 136 2.49 -2.84 -21.79
C ALA A 136 2.63 -3.51 -20.43
N ILE A 137 2.72 -2.69 -19.39
CA ILE A 137 2.83 -3.12 -17.99
C ILE A 137 1.56 -2.69 -17.29
N ASN A 138 1.01 -3.56 -16.46
CA ASN A 138 -0.17 -3.25 -15.64
C ASN A 138 0.08 -2.02 -14.76
N LEU A 139 -0.98 -1.24 -14.52
CA LEU A 139 -0.95 -0.03 -13.68
C LEU A 139 -0.51 -0.30 -12.23
N MET A 140 -0.68 -1.53 -11.73
CA MET A 140 -0.22 -1.95 -10.38
C MET A 140 1.31 -1.99 -10.21
N ASN A 141 2.09 -1.72 -11.26
CA ASN A 141 3.54 -1.59 -11.11
C ASN A 141 3.92 -0.31 -10.37
N MET A 142 3.77 -0.33 -9.06
CA MET A 142 4.06 0.82 -8.18
C MET A 142 5.48 0.78 -7.61
N GLN A 143 6.38 -0.06 -8.13
CA GLN A 143 7.77 -0.19 -7.65
C GLN A 143 8.58 1.11 -7.76
N ARG A 144 8.19 2.02 -8.64
CA ARG A 144 8.83 3.33 -8.81
C ARG A 144 8.13 4.48 -8.10
N VAL A 145 6.96 4.23 -7.53
CA VAL A 145 6.22 5.24 -6.77
C VAL A 145 6.67 5.17 -5.32
N LEU A 146 7.21 6.27 -4.83
CA LEU A 146 7.74 6.36 -3.48
C LEU A 146 6.89 7.30 -2.63
N LEU A 147 6.46 6.85 -1.47
CA LEU A 147 5.72 7.63 -0.46
C LEU A 147 6.52 7.73 0.83
N PRO A 148 6.49 8.87 1.51
CA PRO A 148 5.83 10.14 1.21
C PRO A 148 6.49 10.90 0.05
N PRO A 149 5.72 11.69 -0.75
CA PRO A 149 6.26 12.36 -1.94
C PRO A 149 6.92 13.71 -1.63
N VAL A 150 6.47 14.42 -0.60
CA VAL A 150 6.85 15.79 -0.30
C VAL A 150 8.13 15.83 0.51
N ARG A 151 9.13 16.58 0.00
CA ARG A 151 10.40 16.80 0.71
C ARG A 151 10.34 18.05 1.57
N ILE A 152 11.02 18.01 2.69
CA ILE A 152 11.37 19.18 3.49
C ILE A 152 12.43 19.95 2.72
N GLN A 153 12.09 21.14 2.24
CA GLN A 153 12.97 21.94 1.40
C GLN A 153 12.72 23.44 1.57
N ARG A 154 13.71 24.25 1.25
CA ARG A 154 13.64 25.70 1.38
C ARG A 154 12.58 26.30 0.44
N ARG A 155 12.55 25.88 -0.83
CA ARG A 155 11.56 26.32 -1.80
C ARG A 155 10.22 25.63 -1.59
N CYS A 156 9.13 26.32 -1.94
CA CYS A 156 7.81 25.75 -1.90
C CYS A 156 7.71 24.47 -2.74
N PRO A 157 7.23 23.34 -2.19
CA PRO A 157 7.11 22.07 -2.91
C PRO A 157 5.85 22.00 -3.78
N TRP A 158 4.91 22.95 -3.63
CA TRP A 158 3.65 22.93 -4.34
C TRP A 158 3.82 23.40 -5.78
N LEU A 159 3.19 22.72 -6.74
CA LEU A 159 3.22 23.13 -8.14
C LEU A 159 2.33 24.35 -8.35
N PHE A 160 2.84 25.31 -9.15
CA PHE A 160 2.10 26.48 -9.57
C PHE A 160 1.22 26.14 -10.80
N PRO A 161 -0.09 26.48 -10.79
CA PRO A 161 -1.00 26.15 -11.88
C PRO A 161 -0.78 27.12 -13.08
N GLY A 162 -0.42 26.58 -14.24
CA GLY A 162 -0.10 27.34 -15.44
C GLY A 162 -1.28 27.60 -16.37
N ASN A 163 -2.35 26.80 -16.31
CA ASN A 163 -3.52 26.92 -17.18
C ASN A 163 -4.84 26.95 -16.38
N ILE A 164 -5.97 27.22 -17.06
CA ILE A 164 -7.29 27.34 -16.41
C ILE A 164 -7.67 26.07 -15.67
N GLN A 165 -7.52 24.89 -16.27
CA GLN A 165 -7.88 23.63 -15.63
C GLN A 165 -7.06 23.40 -14.36
N GLN A 166 -5.76 23.60 -14.41
CA GLN A 166 -4.87 23.47 -13.24
C GLN A 166 -5.22 24.47 -12.13
N ARG A 167 -5.67 25.68 -12.49
CA ARG A 167 -6.15 26.67 -11.51
C ARG A 167 -7.48 26.26 -10.87
N GLN A 168 -8.38 25.66 -11.64
CA GLN A 168 -9.60 25.04 -11.12
C GLN A 168 -9.25 23.90 -10.15
N ASP A 169 -8.33 23.01 -10.52
CA ASP A 169 -7.84 21.94 -9.66
C ASP A 169 -7.17 22.49 -8.39
N ALA A 170 -6.48 23.62 -8.49
CA ALA A 170 -5.82 24.28 -7.37
C ALA A 170 -6.80 24.83 -6.32
N VAL A 171 -8.00 25.23 -6.70
CA VAL A 171 -9.01 25.76 -5.76
C VAL A 171 -10.03 24.73 -5.33
N SER A 172 -10.32 23.74 -6.17
CA SER A 172 -11.28 22.71 -5.82
C SER A 172 -10.76 21.86 -4.64
N GLY A 173 -11.67 21.58 -3.73
CA GLY A 173 -11.40 20.73 -2.56
C GLY A 173 -12.21 19.44 -2.60
N GLY A 174 -12.21 18.70 -1.48
CA GLY A 174 -12.99 17.50 -1.32
C GLY A 174 -12.38 16.27 -2.00
N ASN A 175 -13.23 15.35 -2.45
CA ASN A 175 -12.84 14.00 -2.86
C ASN A 175 -11.99 13.89 -4.12
N SER A 176 -11.89 14.91 -4.92
CA SER A 176 -11.07 14.91 -6.15
C SER A 176 -9.94 15.94 -6.13
N GLY A 177 -10.23 17.19 -5.78
CA GLY A 177 -9.30 18.30 -5.85
C GLY A 177 -8.09 18.13 -4.92
N GLN A 178 -8.25 17.58 -3.73
CA GLN A 178 -7.18 17.41 -2.75
C GLN A 178 -6.02 16.50 -3.22
N TYR A 179 -6.23 15.70 -4.25
CA TYR A 179 -5.18 14.86 -4.85
C TYR A 179 -4.52 15.52 -6.05
N SER A 180 -4.99 16.69 -6.48
CA SER A 180 -4.33 17.49 -7.50
C SER A 180 -2.98 18.00 -6.96
N LEU A 181 -1.95 17.92 -7.76
CA LEU A 181 -0.63 18.48 -7.44
C LEU A 181 -0.65 20.00 -7.23
N TYR A 182 -1.69 20.68 -7.74
CA TYR A 182 -1.88 22.13 -7.65
C TYR A 182 -2.72 22.57 -6.45
N TYR A 183 -3.46 21.63 -5.83
CA TYR A 183 -4.35 21.93 -4.71
C TYR A 183 -3.67 22.61 -3.52
N PRO A 184 -2.49 22.17 -3.04
CA PRO A 184 -1.83 22.82 -1.91
C PRO A 184 -1.44 24.27 -2.21
N CYS A 185 -1.02 24.59 -3.43
CA CYS A 185 -0.74 25.98 -3.86
C CYS A 185 -1.98 26.86 -3.75
N GLY A 186 -3.14 26.37 -4.16
CA GLY A 186 -4.40 27.08 -4.05
C GLY A 186 -4.52 28.36 -4.84
N TYR A 187 -3.56 28.65 -5.71
CA TYR A 187 -3.56 29.82 -6.55
C TYR A 187 -4.58 29.69 -7.68
N SER A 188 -5.42 30.69 -7.83
CA SER A 188 -6.30 30.84 -9.00
C SER A 188 -6.70 32.31 -9.17
N ALA A 189 -6.48 32.85 -10.36
CA ALA A 189 -6.95 34.16 -10.74
C ALA A 189 -8.37 34.13 -11.37
N ASP A 190 -8.79 32.94 -11.84
CA ASP A 190 -10.00 32.80 -12.67
C ASP A 190 -11.23 32.40 -11.87
N GLN A 191 -11.10 32.16 -10.56
CA GLN A 191 -12.20 31.73 -9.70
C GLN A 191 -12.45 32.71 -8.55
N ALA A 192 -13.71 32.85 -8.15
CA ALA A 192 -14.10 33.67 -7.01
C ALA A 192 -13.40 33.18 -5.73
N GLY A 193 -12.72 34.09 -5.04
CA GLY A 193 -11.93 33.77 -3.85
C GLY A 193 -10.53 33.20 -4.15
N GLY A 194 -10.14 33.06 -5.41
CA GLY A 194 -8.77 32.72 -5.80
C GLY A 194 -7.82 33.86 -5.47
N ALA A 195 -6.70 33.57 -4.82
CA ALA A 195 -5.64 34.53 -4.60
C ALA A 195 -4.68 34.49 -5.80
N GLY A 196 -4.26 35.64 -6.31
CA GLY A 196 -3.24 35.64 -7.35
C GLY A 196 -3.37 36.62 -8.46
N THR A 197 -4.15 37.67 -8.28
CA THR A 197 -4.09 38.84 -9.16
C THR A 197 -3.03 39.81 -8.66
N MET A 198 -2.19 40.29 -9.58
CA MET A 198 -1.29 41.39 -9.31
C MET A 198 -2.05 42.69 -9.12
N VAL A 199 -1.37 43.70 -8.60
CA VAL A 199 -1.86 45.07 -8.60
C VAL A 199 -2.25 45.47 -10.04
N GLY A 200 -3.48 45.92 -10.21
CA GLY A 200 -4.03 46.23 -11.56
C GLY A 200 -4.81 45.10 -12.22
N GLY A 201 -5.08 43.99 -11.53
CA GLY A 201 -5.97 42.92 -12.01
C GLY A 201 -5.33 41.92 -12.99
N VAL A 202 -4.03 41.98 -13.19
CA VAL A 202 -3.32 41.07 -14.07
C VAL A 202 -2.98 39.77 -13.30
N PRO A 203 -3.31 38.56 -13.82
CA PRO A 203 -2.97 37.31 -13.16
C PRO A 203 -1.46 37.06 -13.19
N TYR A 204 -0.93 36.44 -12.11
CA TYR A 204 0.42 35.88 -12.13
C TYR A 204 0.48 34.67 -13.08
N THR A 205 1.51 34.61 -13.90
CA THR A 205 1.72 33.54 -14.88
C THR A 205 2.83 32.59 -14.52
N SER A 206 3.67 32.93 -13.53
CA SER A 206 4.81 32.12 -13.08
C SER A 206 5.04 32.29 -11.59
N CYS A 207 5.75 31.35 -10.97
CA CYS A 207 6.12 31.35 -9.57
C CYS A 207 7.62 31.02 -9.41
N GLY A 208 8.34 31.81 -8.59
CA GLY A 208 9.73 31.54 -8.20
C GLY A 208 9.85 30.53 -7.05
N TYR A 209 8.71 30.08 -6.48
CA TYR A 209 8.65 29.12 -5.35
C TYR A 209 9.33 29.62 -4.08
N THR A 210 9.50 30.94 -3.94
CA THR A 210 10.07 31.58 -2.75
C THR A 210 8.97 32.12 -1.84
N ARG A 211 9.32 32.36 -0.58
CA ARG A 211 8.43 33.02 0.37
C ARG A 211 8.03 34.42 -0.12
N THR A 212 9.01 35.20 -0.57
CA THR A 212 8.81 36.56 -1.09
C THR A 212 7.81 36.57 -2.25
N ASP A 213 7.90 35.62 -3.19
CA ASP A 213 6.93 35.50 -4.27
C ASP A 213 5.52 35.19 -3.75
N CYS A 214 5.42 34.35 -2.76
CA CYS A 214 4.14 33.98 -2.16
C CYS A 214 3.50 35.14 -1.39
N GLU A 215 4.31 35.94 -0.68
CA GLU A 215 3.89 37.17 0.01
C GLU A 215 3.43 38.24 -1.00
N ALA A 216 4.20 38.46 -2.06
CA ALA A 216 3.86 39.42 -3.10
C ALA A 216 2.52 39.11 -3.81
N ARG A 217 2.09 37.85 -3.82
CA ARG A 217 0.80 37.41 -4.34
C ARG A 217 -0.34 37.49 -3.33
N GLY A 218 -0.12 38.08 -2.17
CA GLY A 218 -1.12 38.22 -1.11
C GLY A 218 -1.40 36.94 -0.35
N MET A 219 -0.57 35.89 -0.53
CA MET A 219 -0.76 34.59 0.11
C MET A 219 -0.40 34.59 1.59
N PHE A 220 -0.10 35.73 2.20
CA PHE A 220 0.17 35.89 3.62
C PHE A 220 -0.78 36.86 4.33
N THR A 221 -1.45 37.71 3.58
CA THR A 221 -2.51 38.60 4.12
C THR A 221 -3.86 37.89 4.22
N GLY A 222 -4.04 36.83 3.44
CA GLY A 222 -5.21 35.94 3.47
C GLY A 222 -4.76 34.48 3.70
N PRO A 223 -4.94 33.60 2.71
CA PRO A 223 -4.52 32.21 2.81
C PRO A 223 -2.99 32.09 2.80
N LYS A 224 -2.41 31.47 3.81
CA LYS A 224 -0.97 31.25 3.92
C LYS A 224 -0.60 29.91 3.29
N ARG A 225 -0.26 29.93 1.99
CA ARG A 225 -0.08 28.73 1.17
C ARG A 225 1.36 28.25 1.02
N PHE A 226 2.33 29.06 1.40
CA PHE A 226 3.73 28.72 1.29
C PHE A 226 4.05 27.44 2.07
N GLY A 227 4.51 26.41 1.38
CA GLY A 227 4.89 25.12 1.98
C GLY A 227 6.40 24.91 2.06
N GLY A 228 7.20 25.93 1.69
CA GLY A 228 8.65 25.90 1.90
C GLY A 228 9.02 26.19 3.35
N LEU A 229 10.24 25.86 3.72
CA LEU A 229 10.82 26.01 5.04
C LEU A 229 12.05 26.91 4.91
N GLU A 230 11.82 28.22 4.71
CA GLU A 230 12.90 29.17 4.44
C GLU A 230 13.74 29.43 5.70
N PHE A 231 13.10 29.39 6.86
CA PHE A 231 13.74 29.62 8.15
C PHE A 231 14.25 28.35 8.85
N VAL A 232 14.28 27.19 8.18
CA VAL A 232 14.85 26.00 8.78
C VAL A 232 16.34 26.20 9.00
N PRO A 233 16.81 26.23 10.25
CA PRO A 233 18.23 26.26 10.53
C PRO A 233 18.84 24.90 10.22
N SER A 234 19.96 24.90 9.55
CA SER A 234 20.66 23.67 9.12
C SER A 234 21.25 22.86 10.25
N SER A 235 21.71 23.54 11.27
CA SER A 235 22.11 22.94 12.53
C SER A 235 21.86 23.94 13.63
N ILE A 236 21.10 23.57 14.63
CA ILE A 236 20.97 24.35 15.83
C ILE A 236 22.12 23.90 16.74
N GLN A 237 23.25 24.58 16.63
CA GLN A 237 24.25 24.52 17.67
C GLN A 237 23.74 25.40 18.81
N VAL A 238 23.06 24.76 19.75
CA VAL A 238 22.79 25.38 21.04
C VAL A 238 24.11 25.47 21.77
N ARG A 239 24.78 26.61 21.69
CA ARG A 239 25.95 26.90 22.55
C ARG A 239 25.45 27.30 23.91
N GLY A 240 25.64 26.42 24.88
CA GLY A 240 25.19 26.63 26.23
C GLY A 240 25.96 27.73 26.98
N TYR A 241 25.25 28.32 27.93
CA TYR A 241 25.69 29.24 28.99
C TYR A 241 26.34 30.55 28.55
N GLY A 242 25.53 31.55 28.49
CA GLY A 242 25.91 32.96 28.29
C GLY A 242 24.76 33.73 27.65
N THR A 243 24.73 35.00 27.88
CA THR A 243 23.77 35.92 27.31
C THR A 243 23.85 35.90 25.78
N GLY A 244 22.96 35.18 25.15
CA GLY A 244 22.79 35.21 23.70
C GLY A 244 22.98 33.91 22.99
N TRP A 245 21.90 33.21 22.81
CA TRP A 245 21.81 32.11 21.84
C TRP A 245 21.81 32.70 20.43
N GLN A 246 22.76 32.29 19.61
CA GLN A 246 22.79 32.69 18.21
C GLN A 246 22.37 31.50 17.34
N TYR A 247 21.47 31.78 16.41
CA TYR A 247 21.14 30.84 15.35
C TYR A 247 22.36 30.71 14.41
N ALA A 248 22.79 29.50 14.17
CA ALA A 248 23.67 29.27 13.06
C ALA A 248 22.86 29.46 11.74
N PRO A 249 23.42 30.15 10.75
CA PRO A 249 22.79 30.22 9.44
C PRO A 249 22.59 28.82 8.89
N VAL A 250 21.48 28.65 8.16
CA VAL A 250 21.13 27.39 7.54
C VAL A 250 22.14 27.04 6.46
N ASP A 251 22.82 25.95 6.61
CA ASP A 251 23.70 25.40 5.59
C ASP A 251 22.87 24.46 4.71
N ASP A 252 22.81 24.69 3.41
CA ASP A 252 21.96 23.96 2.45
C ASP A 252 22.24 22.44 2.38
N ASN A 253 23.31 21.97 3.03
CA ASN A 253 23.78 20.59 3.01
C ASN A 253 23.35 19.75 4.24
N VAL A 254 22.52 20.25 5.13
CA VAL A 254 22.16 19.50 6.32
C VAL A 254 20.97 18.56 6.08
N ALA A 255 21.01 17.43 6.73
CA ALA A 255 20.12 16.28 6.55
C ALA A 255 18.62 16.61 6.59
N ILE A 256 18.21 17.62 7.33
CA ILE A 256 16.81 17.99 7.50
C ILE A 256 16.13 18.43 6.19
N TYR A 257 16.86 19.07 5.27
CA TYR A 257 16.33 19.47 3.97
C TYR A 257 16.15 18.33 2.99
N ASN A 258 16.64 17.14 3.28
CA ASN A 258 16.43 15.98 2.42
C ASN A 258 15.43 14.99 2.99
N ASP A 259 14.94 15.24 4.20
CA ASP A 259 13.91 14.43 4.83
C ASP A 259 12.55 14.66 4.17
N PHE A 260 11.60 13.82 4.49
CA PHE A 260 10.27 13.84 3.92
C PHE A 260 9.25 14.26 4.96
N VAL A 261 8.22 14.98 4.49
CA VAL A 261 7.06 15.32 5.30
C VAL A 261 6.31 14.03 5.62
N PRO A 262 6.13 13.66 6.90
CA PRO A 262 5.50 12.40 7.28
C PRO A 262 4.08 12.24 6.72
N LEU A 263 3.68 10.99 6.46
CA LEU A 263 2.29 10.59 6.23
C LEU A 263 1.87 9.68 7.37
N LEU A 264 0.88 10.08 8.14
CA LEU A 264 0.35 9.32 9.27
C LEU A 264 -1.06 8.83 8.97
N TYR A 265 -1.30 7.53 9.07
CA TYR A 265 -2.60 6.88 8.98
C TYR A 265 -2.94 6.19 10.28
N GLY A 266 -4.20 6.28 10.72
CA GLY A 266 -4.58 5.79 12.03
C GLY A 266 -3.86 6.52 13.17
N THR A 267 -3.64 5.87 14.30
CA THR A 267 -3.02 6.45 15.49
C THR A 267 -1.67 5.80 15.76
N ALA A 268 -0.57 6.57 15.85
CA ALA A 268 0.74 6.00 16.12
C ALA A 268 1.67 6.96 16.87
N TRP A 269 2.64 6.37 17.60
CA TRP A 269 3.82 7.07 18.08
C TRP A 269 4.86 7.22 16.98
N TYR A 270 5.44 8.42 16.89
CA TYR A 270 6.55 8.67 15.98
C TYR A 270 7.40 9.86 16.45
N TYR A 271 8.53 10.08 15.77
CA TYR A 271 9.48 11.17 16.04
C TYR A 271 9.42 12.18 14.89
N PRO A 272 8.50 13.15 14.94
CA PRO A 272 8.40 14.14 13.86
C PRO A 272 9.64 15.04 13.82
N PRO A 273 10.05 15.53 12.62
CA PRO A 273 11.20 16.39 12.48
C PRO A 273 10.96 17.76 13.10
N ILE A 274 11.95 18.27 13.82
CA ILE A 274 12.00 19.66 14.30
C ILE A 274 12.50 20.51 13.14
N VAL A 275 11.65 21.39 12.61
CA VAL A 275 11.95 22.17 11.40
C VAL A 275 12.42 23.59 11.69
N PHE A 276 12.14 24.10 12.88
CA PHE A 276 12.61 25.39 13.32
C PHE A 276 12.80 25.39 14.85
N SER A 277 13.75 26.17 15.34
CA SER A 277 13.91 26.42 16.77
C SER A 277 14.50 27.79 17.02
N ARG A 278 14.06 28.41 18.09
CA ARG A 278 14.54 29.70 18.58
C ARG A 278 14.67 29.68 20.08
N ASN A 279 15.70 30.32 20.58
CA ASN A 279 15.90 30.52 22.01
C ASN A 279 15.78 32.01 22.38
N ASP A 280 15.04 32.32 23.45
CA ASP A 280 14.87 33.68 23.95
C ASP A 280 15.72 34.00 25.20
N GLY A 281 16.63 33.09 25.56
CA GLY A 281 17.50 33.19 26.74
C GLY A 281 17.02 32.29 27.89
N ASN A 282 15.74 32.04 28.04
CA ASN A 282 15.14 31.20 29.08
C ASN A 282 14.46 29.97 28.53
N LEU A 283 13.85 30.10 27.37
CA LEU A 283 13.03 29.09 26.72
C LEU A 283 13.58 28.76 25.31
N THR A 284 13.44 27.53 24.95
CA THR A 284 13.61 27.08 23.57
C THR A 284 12.23 26.81 22.95
N HIS A 285 11.91 27.55 21.92
CA HIS A 285 10.71 27.40 21.11
C HIS A 285 11.06 26.54 19.90
N MET A 286 10.30 25.48 19.67
CA MET A 286 10.52 24.56 18.54
C MET A 286 9.25 24.42 17.71
N GLU A 287 9.41 24.37 16.40
CA GLU A 287 8.35 23.99 15.46
C GLU A 287 8.57 22.56 15.03
N VAL A 288 7.60 21.71 15.31
CA VAL A 288 7.67 20.27 15.06
C VAL A 288 6.69 19.90 13.98
N LEU A 289 7.19 19.41 12.85
CA LEU A 289 6.39 19.10 11.66
C LEU A 289 5.76 17.71 11.79
N LEU A 290 4.45 17.67 12.02
CA LEU A 290 3.71 16.42 12.22
C LEU A 290 3.54 15.64 10.93
N GLY A 291 3.27 16.31 9.80
CA GLY A 291 3.10 15.64 8.54
C GLY A 291 2.23 16.41 7.55
N MET A 292 1.91 15.75 6.43
CA MET A 292 0.87 16.26 5.53
C MET A 292 -0.48 16.23 6.22
N GLY A 293 -1.26 17.29 5.99
CA GLY A 293 -2.60 17.40 6.55
C GLY A 293 -3.73 17.21 5.52
N PRO A 294 -4.99 17.28 5.96
CA PRO A 294 -5.36 17.46 7.37
C PRO A 294 -5.21 16.18 8.18
N ILE A 295 -4.64 16.30 9.39
CA ILE A 295 -4.67 15.24 10.40
C ILE A 295 -5.82 15.47 11.39
N GLN A 296 -6.19 14.45 12.16
CA GLN A 296 -7.34 14.55 13.06
C GLN A 296 -7.01 15.29 14.34
N ASP A 297 -5.99 14.85 15.10
CA ASP A 297 -5.66 15.42 16.40
C ASP A 297 -4.28 15.00 16.91
N VAL A 298 -3.81 15.65 17.96
CA VAL A 298 -2.60 15.31 18.73
C VAL A 298 -2.99 14.88 20.13
N ARG A 299 -2.81 13.60 20.43
CA ARG A 299 -3.21 13.03 21.73
C ARG A 299 -2.21 13.29 22.85
N MET A 300 -0.91 13.19 22.54
CA MET A 300 0.14 13.29 23.56
C MET A 300 1.47 13.71 22.94
N VAL A 301 2.23 14.50 23.67
CA VAL A 301 3.59 14.90 23.32
C VAL A 301 4.53 14.57 24.46
N LEU A 302 5.62 13.88 24.13
CA LEU A 302 6.71 13.61 25.05
C LEU A 302 7.96 14.37 24.61
N VAL A 303 8.63 14.98 25.57
CA VAL A 303 9.96 15.58 25.38
C VAL A 303 10.93 14.82 26.27
N ASN A 304 11.96 14.20 25.69
CA ASN A 304 12.87 13.30 26.39
C ASN A 304 12.14 12.24 27.23
N GLN A 305 11.06 11.66 26.67
CA GLN A 305 10.20 10.65 27.30
C GLN A 305 9.33 11.17 28.46
N ILE A 306 9.34 12.47 28.71
CA ILE A 306 8.48 13.09 29.72
C ILE A 306 7.30 13.75 29.04
N GLN A 307 6.08 13.40 29.48
CA GLN A 307 4.87 14.00 28.95
C GLN A 307 4.81 15.49 29.32
N ILE A 308 4.56 16.32 28.31
CA ILE A 308 4.35 17.77 28.54
C ILE A 308 2.88 18.13 28.34
N PRO A 309 2.37 19.12 29.06
CA PRO A 309 0.97 19.51 28.95
C PRO A 309 0.70 20.36 27.71
N LEU A 310 -0.58 20.39 27.30
CA LEU A 310 -1.08 21.37 26.35
C LEU A 310 -0.97 22.77 26.95
N GLY A 311 -0.26 23.64 26.28
CA GLY A 311 -0.09 25.02 26.67
C GLY A 311 -1.34 25.87 26.42
N GLN A 312 -1.38 27.02 27.06
CA GLN A 312 -2.37 28.03 26.75
C GLN A 312 -1.61 29.33 26.46
N SER A 313 -1.95 30.00 25.38
CA SER A 313 -1.33 31.28 25.00
C SER A 313 -1.28 32.23 26.20
N GLY A 314 -0.08 32.76 26.51
CA GLY A 314 0.17 33.70 27.62
C GLY A 314 0.22 33.11 29.03
N LYS A 315 0.27 31.78 29.21
CA LYS A 315 0.35 31.15 30.54
C LYS A 315 1.73 30.62 30.92
N ASN A 316 1.89 30.47 32.23
CA ASN A 316 3.14 30.17 32.91
C ASN A 316 3.79 28.86 32.45
N MET A 317 5.08 28.96 32.28
CA MET A 317 5.97 27.84 32.01
C MET A 317 5.90 26.81 33.15
N THR A 318 5.78 25.53 32.77
CA THR A 318 6.05 24.42 33.69
C THR A 318 7.54 24.08 33.66
N SER A 319 8.04 23.34 34.66
CA SER A 319 9.43 22.89 34.69
C SER A 319 9.80 21.96 33.52
N THR A 320 8.81 21.37 32.86
CA THR A 320 8.97 20.45 31.76
C THR A 320 8.67 21.07 30.39
N GLY A 321 8.07 22.27 30.34
CA GLY A 321 7.60 22.92 29.14
C GLY A 321 6.14 22.61 28.79
N TRP A 322 5.73 22.98 27.58
CA TRP A 322 4.38 22.73 27.03
C TRP A 322 4.40 22.64 25.50
N TYR A 323 3.28 22.23 24.93
CA TYR A 323 3.06 22.28 23.47
C TYR A 323 1.74 22.95 23.12
N ASN A 324 1.66 23.50 21.90
CA ASN A 324 0.43 24.00 21.29
C ASN A 324 0.30 23.39 19.88
N VAL A 325 -0.89 22.93 19.52
CA VAL A 325 -1.19 22.55 18.14
C VAL A 325 -1.44 23.83 17.35
N VAL A 326 -0.54 24.17 16.44
CA VAL A 326 -0.64 25.41 15.64
C VAL A 326 -1.49 25.20 14.41
N SER A 327 -1.28 24.10 13.71
CA SER A 327 -2.04 23.73 12.51
C SER A 327 -2.18 22.21 12.43
N LEU A 328 -3.39 21.75 12.15
CA LEU A 328 -3.67 20.35 11.82
C LEU A 328 -3.47 20.07 10.32
N GLY A 329 -2.89 21.00 9.56
CA GLY A 329 -2.59 20.84 8.15
C GLY A 329 -3.76 21.19 7.24
N SER A 330 -4.57 22.17 7.63
CA SER A 330 -5.52 22.79 6.71
C SER A 330 -4.75 23.42 5.55
N ARG A 331 -5.42 23.58 4.42
CA ARG A 331 -4.83 24.18 3.22
C ARG A 331 -4.26 25.59 3.46
N ASN A 332 -4.80 26.33 4.42
CA ASN A 332 -4.28 27.60 4.88
C ASN A 332 -3.35 27.36 6.06
N GLY A 333 -2.07 27.62 5.88
CA GLY A 333 -1.09 27.58 6.97
C GLY A 333 -1.32 28.67 8.00
N VAL A 334 -0.74 28.49 9.16
CA VAL A 334 -0.81 29.43 10.28
C VAL A 334 0.61 29.66 10.77
N PHE A 335 0.97 30.90 11.09
CA PHE A 335 2.22 31.20 11.78
C PHE A 335 2.15 30.80 13.25
N ASN A 336 3.26 30.33 13.78
CA ASN A 336 3.39 29.99 15.19
C ASN A 336 3.32 31.24 16.06
N PRO A 337 2.30 31.40 16.90
CA PRO A 337 2.18 32.56 17.81
C PRO A 337 3.21 32.55 18.94
N ASP A 338 3.80 31.38 19.25
CA ASP A 338 4.79 31.24 20.31
C ASP A 338 6.23 31.56 19.82
N CYS A 339 6.40 31.84 18.53
CA CYS A 339 7.69 32.08 17.90
C CYS A 339 7.68 33.36 17.08
N VAL A 340 7.96 34.49 17.75
CA VAL A 340 8.01 35.80 17.12
C VAL A 340 9.40 36.44 17.31
N ASP A 341 9.78 37.35 16.41
CA ASP A 341 11.01 38.13 16.53
C ASP A 341 10.88 39.24 17.56
N ALA A 342 11.94 40.01 17.75
CA ALA A 342 11.95 41.13 18.70
C ALA A 342 10.93 42.25 18.38
N SER A 343 10.43 42.31 17.15
CA SER A 343 9.43 43.24 16.67
C SER A 343 8.00 42.69 16.73
N GLY A 344 7.84 41.42 17.18
CA GLY A 344 6.55 40.72 17.23
C GLY A 344 6.11 40.08 15.91
N ASN A 345 6.96 40.04 14.89
CA ASN A 345 6.64 39.36 13.64
C ASN A 345 6.91 37.86 13.76
N PRO A 346 6.16 37.00 13.01
CA PRO A 346 6.41 35.57 12.98
C PRO A 346 7.85 35.26 12.58
N ALA A 347 8.52 34.45 13.38
CA ALA A 347 9.92 34.05 13.18
C ALA A 347 10.09 32.75 12.40
N GLY A 348 9.01 32.04 12.07
CA GLY A 348 9.01 30.80 11.30
C GLY A 348 8.23 30.93 9.98
N ASP A 349 7.89 29.79 9.42
CA ASP A 349 7.11 29.67 8.17
C ASP A 349 5.66 29.22 8.47
N PRO A 350 4.69 29.46 7.57
CA PRO A 350 3.29 29.07 7.79
C PRO A 350 3.01 27.60 7.45
N TYR A 351 3.93 26.90 6.80
CA TYR A 351 3.91 25.46 6.41
C TYR A 351 2.72 25.01 5.54
N GLY A 352 1.91 25.91 4.99
CA GLY A 352 0.84 25.61 4.04
C GLY A 352 -0.09 24.47 4.49
N SER A 353 -0.16 23.40 3.70
CA SER A 353 -1.00 22.22 3.94
C SER A 353 -0.39 21.19 4.91
N MET A 354 0.63 21.58 5.67
CA MET A 354 1.29 20.68 6.63
C MET A 354 0.77 20.92 8.03
N ALA A 355 0.65 19.83 8.79
CA ALA A 355 0.33 19.88 10.21
C ALA A 355 1.60 20.10 11.01
N TYR A 356 1.55 20.97 12.02
CA TYR A 356 2.67 21.19 12.90
C TYR A 356 2.25 21.71 14.28
N LEU A 357 3.11 21.53 15.23
CA LEU A 357 2.92 22.01 16.60
C LEU A 357 4.10 22.86 17.06
N SER A 358 3.84 23.70 18.04
CA SER A 358 4.83 24.44 18.82
C SER A 358 5.15 23.69 20.08
N VAL A 359 6.43 23.48 20.35
CA VAL A 359 6.92 22.93 21.62
C VAL A 359 7.81 23.96 22.27
N VAL A 360 7.51 24.32 23.51
CA VAL A 360 8.28 25.30 24.29
C VAL A 360 8.84 24.63 25.54
N VAL A 361 10.14 24.63 25.66
CA VAL A 361 10.83 23.96 26.77
C VAL A 361 11.85 24.88 27.44
N PRO A 362 12.12 24.71 28.75
CA PRO A 362 13.19 25.43 29.45
C PRO A 362 14.56 25.10 28.86
N ASN A 363 15.44 26.09 28.77
CA ASN A 363 16.81 25.92 28.27
C ASN A 363 17.66 24.93 29.06
N GLN A 364 17.27 24.59 30.26
CA GLN A 364 17.94 23.62 31.15
C GLN A 364 17.73 22.16 30.68
N ILE A 365 16.74 21.89 29.83
CA ILE A 365 16.55 20.57 29.27
C ILE A 365 17.77 20.23 28.37
N ASN A 366 18.34 19.03 28.55
CA ASN A 366 19.58 18.57 27.92
C ASN A 366 20.81 19.43 28.24
N ASN A 367 20.84 20.15 29.32
CA ASN A 367 21.93 21.06 29.71
C ASN A 367 22.30 22.06 28.59
N GLY A 368 21.36 22.37 27.68
CA GLY A 368 21.58 23.28 26.58
C GLY A 368 22.56 22.78 25.47
N GLN A 369 22.93 21.52 25.47
CA GLN A 369 23.93 20.97 24.54
C GLN A 369 23.34 20.46 23.21
N SER A 370 22.06 20.07 23.22
CA SER A 370 21.37 19.55 22.04
C SER A 370 19.88 19.86 22.12
N LEU A 371 19.19 19.77 20.98
CA LEU A 371 17.71 19.79 20.98
C LEU A 371 17.20 18.53 21.68
N PRO A 372 16.12 18.65 22.46
CA PRO A 372 15.48 17.49 23.05
C PRO A 372 14.82 16.64 21.99
N THR A 373 14.67 15.35 22.27
CA THR A 373 13.90 14.45 21.44
C THR A 373 12.41 14.68 21.67
N VAL A 374 11.67 14.97 20.62
CA VAL A 374 10.21 15.13 20.65
C VAL A 374 9.57 13.89 20.05
N GLN A 375 8.67 13.27 20.79
CA GLN A 375 7.86 12.13 20.35
C GLN A 375 6.39 12.50 20.46
N VAL A 376 5.60 12.15 19.45
CA VAL A 376 4.18 12.53 19.39
C VAL A 376 3.31 11.32 19.13
N LEU A 377 2.22 11.19 19.89
CA LEU A 377 1.10 10.32 19.59
C LEU A 377 0.02 11.16 18.93
N ALA A 378 -0.29 10.88 17.68
CA ALA A 378 -1.29 11.63 16.95
C ALA A 378 -2.25 10.73 16.15
N ASP A 379 -3.44 11.27 15.93
CA ASP A 379 -4.45 10.73 15.01
C ASP A 379 -4.19 11.31 13.63
N GLY A 380 -3.96 10.44 12.67
CA GLY A 380 -3.44 10.77 11.36
C GLY A 380 -4.43 11.39 10.39
N LEU A 381 -4.15 11.18 9.13
CA LEU A 381 -4.84 11.78 7.99
C LEU A 381 -6.35 11.52 8.00
N GLN A 382 -7.08 12.57 7.67
CA GLN A 382 -8.48 12.46 7.24
C GLN A 382 -8.51 12.08 5.77
N VAL A 383 -9.21 11.02 5.44
CA VAL A 383 -9.34 10.48 4.07
C VAL A 383 -10.78 10.47 3.61
N PRO A 384 -11.04 10.54 2.30
CA PRO A 384 -12.40 10.44 1.76
C PRO A 384 -13.00 9.07 2.02
N ILE A 385 -14.23 9.06 2.49
CA ILE A 385 -15.05 7.87 2.75
C ILE A 385 -16.21 7.84 1.77
N TYR A 386 -16.53 6.65 1.30
CA TYR A 386 -17.54 6.43 0.27
C TYR A 386 -18.61 5.45 0.73
N GLY A 387 -19.83 5.60 0.18
CA GLY A 387 -20.94 4.70 0.41
C GLY A 387 -20.83 3.38 -0.35
N SER A 388 -21.72 2.46 -0.05
CA SER A 388 -21.81 1.15 -0.72
C SER A 388 -22.12 1.26 -2.24
N ASP A 389 -22.68 2.38 -2.67
CA ASP A 389 -22.90 2.74 -4.08
C ASP A 389 -21.68 3.40 -4.74
N GLY A 390 -20.56 3.56 -4.03
CA GLY A 390 -19.37 4.26 -4.49
C GLY A 390 -19.46 5.79 -4.48
N SER A 391 -20.55 6.36 -3.95
CA SER A 391 -20.69 7.82 -3.82
C SER A 391 -19.86 8.37 -2.66
N TYR A 392 -19.27 9.55 -2.87
CA TYR A 392 -18.54 10.25 -1.80
C TYR A 392 -19.51 10.66 -0.67
N GLN A 393 -19.14 10.36 0.55
CA GLN A 393 -19.91 10.76 1.73
C GLN A 393 -19.27 11.93 2.47
N ASN A 394 -18.08 11.74 2.99
CA ASN A 394 -17.35 12.76 3.76
C ASN A 394 -15.85 12.48 3.74
N THR A 395 -15.08 13.41 4.32
CA THR A 395 -13.66 13.21 4.62
C THR A 395 -13.52 13.16 6.13
N ALA A 396 -12.98 12.06 6.65
CA ALA A 396 -12.87 11.82 8.09
C ALA A 396 -11.62 11.00 8.44
N PHE A 397 -11.24 11.05 9.70
CA PHE A 397 -10.23 10.16 10.26
C PHE A 397 -10.72 8.72 10.27
N THR A 398 -9.86 7.82 9.87
CA THR A 398 -10.12 6.38 9.93
C THR A 398 -8.83 5.58 10.07
N ALA A 399 -8.90 4.47 10.79
CA ALA A 399 -7.89 3.43 10.81
C ALA A 399 -8.28 2.23 9.93
N ASN A 400 -9.34 2.36 9.12
CA ASN A 400 -9.81 1.28 8.26
C ASN A 400 -8.86 1.06 7.07
N PRO A 401 -8.28 -0.15 6.92
CA PRO A 401 -7.27 -0.42 5.90
C PRO A 401 -7.78 -0.25 4.47
N ALA A 402 -9.09 -0.44 4.20
CA ALA A 402 -9.64 -0.28 2.85
C ALA A 402 -9.56 1.19 2.38
N TRP A 403 -9.93 2.15 3.23
CA TRP A 403 -9.85 3.57 2.89
C TRP A 403 -8.41 4.08 2.84
N ILE A 404 -7.53 3.55 3.71
CA ILE A 404 -6.10 3.85 3.69
C ILE A 404 -5.46 3.36 2.38
N LEU A 405 -5.79 2.15 1.94
CA LEU A 405 -5.33 1.62 0.65
C LEU A 405 -5.82 2.46 -0.52
N LEU A 406 -7.07 2.92 -0.50
CA LEU A 406 -7.61 3.81 -1.53
C LEU A 406 -6.88 5.16 -1.58
N ASP A 407 -6.59 5.74 -0.42
CA ASP A 407 -5.82 7.00 -0.33
C ASP A 407 -4.38 6.82 -0.85
N ILE A 408 -3.71 5.71 -0.50
CA ILE A 408 -2.38 5.38 -1.01
C ILE A 408 -2.39 5.21 -2.54
N LEU A 409 -3.39 4.51 -3.11
CA LEU A 409 -3.56 4.38 -4.55
C LEU A 409 -3.67 5.75 -5.23
N ARG A 410 -4.52 6.62 -4.71
CA ARG A 410 -4.72 7.97 -5.24
C ARG A 410 -3.47 8.83 -5.14
N ARG A 411 -2.76 8.81 -4.02
CA ARG A 411 -1.47 9.50 -3.86
C ARG A 411 -0.39 8.93 -4.78
N SER A 412 -0.56 7.70 -5.20
CA SER A 412 0.30 7.04 -6.19
C SER A 412 -0.06 7.38 -7.65
N GLY A 413 -1.08 8.22 -7.87
CA GLY A 413 -1.49 8.69 -9.20
C GLY A 413 -2.60 7.87 -9.86
N TRP A 414 -3.28 6.97 -9.14
CA TRP A 414 -4.42 6.24 -9.69
C TRP A 414 -5.64 7.13 -9.88
N SER A 415 -6.24 7.02 -11.08
CA SER A 415 -7.53 7.66 -11.36
C SER A 415 -8.67 6.85 -10.74
N MET A 416 -9.63 7.54 -10.15
CA MET A 416 -10.83 6.89 -9.60
C MET A 416 -11.70 6.22 -10.67
N ALA A 417 -11.57 6.65 -11.93
CA ALA A 417 -12.24 6.00 -13.06
C ALA A 417 -11.79 4.54 -13.29
N ASN A 418 -10.61 4.17 -12.78
CA ASN A 418 -10.04 2.82 -12.90
C ASN A 418 -10.26 1.97 -11.64
N VAL A 419 -11.06 2.44 -10.69
CA VAL A 419 -11.27 1.79 -9.38
C VAL A 419 -12.75 1.53 -9.16
N ASP A 420 -13.08 0.32 -8.76
CA ASP A 420 -14.42 -0.02 -8.27
C ASP A 420 -14.54 0.35 -6.79
N ILE A 421 -15.00 1.59 -6.54
CA ILE A 421 -15.08 2.15 -5.18
C ILE A 421 -16.08 1.37 -4.32
N ALA A 422 -17.14 0.80 -4.91
CA ALA A 422 -18.11 0.01 -4.18
C ALA A 422 -17.48 -1.24 -3.54
N SER A 423 -16.49 -1.85 -4.21
CA SER A 423 -15.73 -2.97 -3.64
C SER A 423 -14.91 -2.57 -2.42
N PHE A 424 -14.35 -1.35 -2.41
CA PHE A 424 -13.64 -0.81 -1.24
C PHE A 424 -14.60 -0.53 -0.08
N ALA A 425 -15.81 -0.03 -0.37
CA ALA A 425 -16.84 0.16 0.65
C ALA A 425 -17.27 -1.16 1.29
N ALA A 426 -17.44 -2.22 0.48
CA ALA A 426 -17.77 -3.56 0.98
C ALA A 426 -16.63 -4.13 1.86
N ALA A 427 -15.37 -3.99 1.41
CA ALA A 427 -14.20 -4.39 2.19
C ALA A 427 -14.06 -3.59 3.49
N SER A 428 -14.37 -2.28 3.44
CA SER A 428 -14.37 -1.42 4.62
C SER A 428 -15.42 -1.87 5.64
N ALA A 429 -16.64 -2.16 5.20
CA ALA A 429 -17.70 -2.66 6.08
C ALA A 429 -17.32 -3.97 6.78
N PHE A 430 -16.58 -4.85 6.09
CA PHE A 430 -16.02 -6.06 6.70
C PHE A 430 -14.96 -5.75 7.74
N CYS A 431 -14.05 -4.83 7.46
CA CYS A 431 -12.98 -4.45 8.39
C CYS A 431 -13.55 -3.78 9.66
N ASP A 432 -14.63 -3.00 9.54
CA ASP A 432 -15.26 -2.29 10.66
C ASP A 432 -16.19 -3.18 11.50
N GLN A 433 -16.48 -4.42 11.06
CA GLN A 433 -17.27 -5.34 11.88
C GLN A 433 -16.64 -5.52 13.24
N GLN A 434 -17.47 -5.36 14.28
CA GLN A 434 -17.01 -5.47 15.66
C GLN A 434 -16.82 -6.94 16.04
N ILE A 435 -15.65 -7.25 16.57
CA ILE A 435 -15.31 -8.55 17.14
C ILE A 435 -15.03 -8.41 18.62
N GLN A 436 -15.33 -9.46 19.37
CA GLN A 436 -15.09 -9.50 20.80
C GLN A 436 -13.66 -9.94 21.09
N THR A 437 -12.97 -9.17 21.92
CA THR A 437 -11.65 -9.51 22.46
C THR A 437 -11.53 -9.12 23.93
N GLN A 438 -10.34 -9.24 24.48
CA GLN A 438 -10.06 -8.82 25.85
C GLN A 438 -8.97 -7.75 25.89
N ASP A 439 -9.13 -6.79 26.78
CA ASP A 439 -8.07 -5.81 27.08
C ASP A 439 -6.97 -6.44 27.95
N LEU A 440 -5.89 -5.70 28.22
CA LEU A 440 -4.79 -6.15 29.08
C LEU A 440 -5.23 -6.47 30.52
N SER A 441 -6.40 -6.04 30.93
CA SER A 441 -6.98 -6.34 32.26
C SER A 441 -7.90 -7.56 32.26
N GLY A 442 -8.11 -8.18 31.08
CA GLY A 442 -9.02 -9.31 30.89
C GLY A 442 -10.49 -8.92 30.75
N ASN A 443 -10.81 -7.61 30.62
CA ASN A 443 -12.16 -7.19 30.36
C ASN A 443 -12.53 -7.44 28.89
N SER A 444 -13.74 -7.92 28.66
CA SER A 444 -14.26 -8.09 27.33
C SER A 444 -14.55 -6.73 26.68
N ILE A 445 -13.99 -6.50 25.51
CA ILE A 445 -14.18 -5.29 24.70
C ILE A 445 -14.52 -5.65 23.26
N MET A 446 -15.16 -4.72 22.56
CA MET A 446 -15.43 -4.82 21.14
C MET A 446 -14.45 -3.95 20.36
N ILE A 447 -13.85 -4.51 19.34
CA ILE A 447 -12.92 -3.77 18.45
C ILE A 447 -13.29 -4.03 16.98
N PRO A 448 -12.95 -3.11 16.07
CA PRO A 448 -13.05 -3.38 14.64
C PRO A 448 -12.16 -4.58 14.26
N ARG A 449 -12.66 -5.41 13.34
CA ARG A 449 -11.96 -6.63 12.92
C ARG A 449 -10.55 -6.37 12.41
N PHE A 450 -10.39 -5.35 11.56
CA PHE A 450 -9.09 -4.94 11.04
C PHE A 450 -8.93 -3.43 11.07
N GLN A 451 -7.78 -2.99 11.56
CA GLN A 451 -7.37 -1.60 11.57
C GLN A 451 -5.93 -1.47 11.07
N CYS A 452 -5.53 -0.27 10.68
CA CYS A 452 -4.19 0.03 10.23
C CYS A 452 -3.71 1.36 10.84
N ASN A 453 -2.64 1.30 11.63
CA ASN A 453 -1.94 2.44 12.22
C ASN A 453 -0.53 2.51 11.64
N LEU A 454 -0.26 3.48 10.78
CA LEU A 454 0.99 3.52 10.02
C LEU A 454 1.54 4.93 9.90
N CYS A 455 2.77 5.15 10.33
CA CYS A 455 3.51 6.39 10.09
C CYS A 455 4.65 6.18 9.09
N LEU A 456 4.62 6.94 8.00
CA LEU A 456 5.65 6.93 6.97
C LEU A 456 6.53 8.16 7.11
N GLN A 457 7.65 8.02 7.81
CA GLN A 457 8.67 9.06 7.97
C GLN A 457 9.75 9.01 6.88
N HIS A 458 10.01 7.82 6.35
CA HIS A 458 10.99 7.59 5.29
C HIS A 458 10.32 7.08 4.03
N ARG A 459 10.94 7.37 2.88
CA ARG A 459 10.45 6.89 1.60
C ARG A 459 10.40 5.37 1.53
N ARG A 460 9.24 4.87 1.20
CA ARG A 460 9.01 3.47 0.88
C ARG A 460 8.31 3.35 -0.47
N ASN A 461 8.52 2.24 -1.10
CA ASN A 461 7.84 1.83 -2.31
C ASN A 461 6.34 1.64 -2.03
N ALA A 462 5.47 2.24 -2.84
CA ALA A 462 4.02 2.12 -2.65
C ALA A 462 3.54 0.68 -2.79
N GLY A 463 4.17 -0.13 -3.64
CA GLY A 463 3.87 -1.56 -3.76
C GLY A 463 4.11 -2.33 -2.47
N ASP A 464 5.22 -2.05 -1.77
CA ASP A 464 5.55 -2.70 -0.49
C ASP A 464 4.61 -2.24 0.64
N LEU A 465 4.19 -0.96 0.62
CA LEU A 465 3.20 -0.44 1.57
C LEU A 465 1.85 -1.14 1.41
N ILE A 466 1.36 -1.20 0.18
CA ILE A 466 0.10 -1.87 -0.16
C ILE A 466 0.15 -3.33 0.28
N ARG A 467 1.26 -4.04 -0.01
CA ARG A 467 1.46 -5.42 0.40
C ARG A 467 1.41 -5.58 1.91
N GLY A 468 2.16 -4.76 2.64
CA GLY A 468 2.22 -4.83 4.10
C GLY A 468 0.85 -4.60 4.75
N ILE A 469 0.06 -3.65 4.26
CA ILE A 469 -1.29 -3.37 4.77
C ILE A 469 -2.24 -4.54 4.45
N ARG A 470 -2.20 -5.07 3.23
CA ARG A 470 -3.00 -6.24 2.83
C ARG A 470 -2.71 -7.46 3.68
N ASN A 471 -1.44 -7.77 3.93
CA ASN A 471 -1.03 -8.87 4.78
C ASN A 471 -1.54 -8.73 6.21
N GLY A 472 -1.67 -7.50 6.71
CA GLY A 472 -2.23 -7.21 8.04
C GLY A 472 -3.76 -7.25 8.12
N SER A 473 -4.47 -7.45 6.99
CA SER A 473 -5.94 -7.28 6.96
C SER A 473 -6.69 -8.29 6.08
N ARG A 474 -6.04 -9.33 5.57
CA ARG A 474 -6.65 -10.36 4.68
C ARG A 474 -7.37 -9.77 3.46
N LEU A 475 -6.83 -8.67 2.91
CA LEU A 475 -7.36 -8.02 1.72
C LEU A 475 -6.54 -8.39 0.49
N LEU A 476 -7.18 -8.47 -0.66
CA LEU A 476 -6.51 -8.73 -1.93
C LEU A 476 -7.05 -7.83 -3.04
N PHE A 477 -6.19 -7.51 -4.01
CA PHE A 477 -6.58 -6.78 -5.20
C PHE A 477 -6.85 -7.73 -6.36
N THR A 478 -7.94 -7.44 -7.06
CA THR A 478 -8.32 -8.13 -8.29
C THR A 478 -8.84 -7.11 -9.31
N TYR A 479 -9.10 -7.57 -10.54
CA TYR A 479 -9.71 -6.73 -11.55
C TYR A 479 -11.11 -7.23 -11.89
N SER A 480 -12.06 -6.32 -12.05
CA SER A 480 -13.42 -6.63 -12.53
C SER A 480 -13.38 -7.06 -14.01
N THR A 481 -14.44 -7.69 -14.50
CA THR A 481 -14.59 -8.00 -15.94
C THR A 481 -14.66 -6.75 -16.82
N SER A 482 -14.94 -5.59 -16.22
CA SER A 482 -14.85 -4.28 -16.86
C SER A 482 -13.46 -3.65 -16.77
N GLY A 483 -12.48 -4.32 -16.15
CA GLY A 483 -11.10 -3.82 -16.01
C GLY A 483 -10.88 -2.87 -14.84
N LEU A 484 -11.86 -2.66 -13.95
CA LEU A 484 -11.69 -1.83 -12.77
C LEU A 484 -10.95 -2.59 -11.66
N LEU A 485 -10.09 -1.90 -10.93
CA LEU A 485 -9.42 -2.45 -9.76
C LEU A 485 -10.42 -2.61 -8.62
N GLN A 486 -10.51 -3.81 -8.08
CA GLN A 486 -11.38 -4.17 -6.95
C GLN A 486 -10.55 -4.54 -5.73
N LEU A 487 -11.08 -4.21 -4.55
CA LEU A 487 -10.59 -4.70 -3.27
C LEU A 487 -11.53 -5.80 -2.77
N GLN A 488 -10.98 -6.98 -2.55
CA GLN A 488 -11.74 -8.14 -2.07
C GLN A 488 -11.25 -8.58 -0.71
N VAL A 489 -12.15 -9.20 0.04
CA VAL A 489 -11.84 -9.81 1.33
C VAL A 489 -11.58 -11.29 1.12
N GLU A 490 -10.45 -11.78 1.60
CA GLU A 490 -10.15 -13.19 1.67
C GLU A 490 -10.80 -13.79 2.93
N ASN A 491 -11.73 -14.73 2.76
CA ASN A 491 -12.52 -15.27 3.86
C ASN A 491 -13.01 -16.71 3.59
N SER A 492 -13.79 -17.25 4.52
CA SER A 492 -14.50 -18.52 4.39
C SER A 492 -15.47 -18.53 3.21
N ILE A 493 -15.86 -19.69 2.75
CA ILE A 493 -16.79 -19.88 1.63
C ILE A 493 -18.12 -19.13 1.88
N ALA A 494 -18.66 -19.21 3.08
CA ALA A 494 -19.92 -18.57 3.42
C ALA A 494 -19.88 -17.04 3.41
N LEU A 495 -18.74 -16.44 3.65
CA LEU A 495 -18.56 -15.00 3.78
C LEU A 495 -17.91 -14.34 2.55
N GLN A 496 -17.29 -15.12 1.69
CA GLN A 496 -16.68 -14.58 0.48
C GLN A 496 -17.78 -14.17 -0.51
N GLN A 497 -17.60 -13.03 -1.16
CA GLN A 497 -18.59 -12.44 -2.06
C GLN A 497 -18.95 -13.37 -3.22
N PRO A 498 -20.24 -13.72 -3.43
CA PRO A 498 -20.66 -14.57 -4.55
C PRO A 498 -20.39 -13.95 -5.93
N SER A 499 -20.33 -12.63 -6.01
CA SER A 499 -19.99 -11.89 -7.24
C SER A 499 -18.59 -12.19 -7.79
N GLN A 500 -17.73 -12.81 -7.00
CA GLN A 500 -16.42 -13.26 -7.46
C GLN A 500 -16.51 -14.38 -8.48
N VAL A 501 -17.58 -15.15 -8.46
CA VAL A 501 -17.85 -16.23 -9.40
C VAL A 501 -18.71 -15.68 -10.56
N ALA A 502 -18.21 -14.62 -11.21
CA ALA A 502 -18.87 -14.05 -12.37
C ALA A 502 -19.04 -15.10 -13.47
N TRP A 503 -20.18 -15.06 -14.15
CA TRP A 503 -20.54 -16.00 -15.22
C TRP A 503 -20.65 -17.48 -14.80
N SER A 504 -20.84 -17.78 -13.52
CA SER A 504 -21.26 -19.12 -13.10
C SER A 504 -22.73 -19.35 -13.47
N ASN A 505 -23.00 -20.50 -14.08
CA ASN A 505 -24.36 -21.00 -14.27
C ASN A 505 -24.78 -21.93 -13.14
N SER A 506 -23.91 -22.20 -12.18
CA SER A 506 -24.22 -23.11 -11.10
C SER A 506 -25.32 -22.53 -10.21
N THR A 507 -26.42 -23.25 -10.10
CA THR A 507 -27.48 -22.98 -9.13
C THR A 507 -27.23 -23.71 -7.82
N GLU A 508 -26.25 -24.61 -7.80
CA GLU A 508 -25.85 -25.33 -6.60
C GLU A 508 -25.08 -24.42 -5.65
N THR A 509 -25.20 -24.68 -4.39
CA THR A 509 -24.56 -23.90 -3.34
C THR A 509 -23.81 -24.81 -2.39
N LEU A 510 -22.65 -24.34 -1.93
CA LEU A 510 -22.00 -24.90 -0.77
C LEU A 510 -22.69 -24.46 0.52
N ASN A 511 -22.24 -24.98 1.65
CA ASN A 511 -22.73 -24.55 2.97
C ASN A 511 -22.73 -23.02 3.08
N GLY A 512 -23.89 -22.43 3.31
CA GLY A 512 -24.03 -20.97 3.38
C GLY A 512 -24.80 -20.33 2.22
N GLY A 513 -25.13 -21.11 1.17
CA GLY A 513 -26.10 -20.66 0.17
C GLY A 513 -25.59 -19.78 -0.95
N TRP A 514 -24.29 -19.72 -1.20
CA TRP A 514 -23.75 -18.97 -2.33
C TRP A 514 -23.29 -19.89 -3.48
N PRO A 515 -23.38 -19.48 -4.76
CA PRO A 515 -23.01 -20.29 -5.91
C PRO A 515 -21.48 -20.51 -5.97
N TYR A 516 -21.05 -21.65 -6.49
CA TYR A 516 -19.66 -22.00 -6.65
C TYR A 516 -19.40 -22.66 -8.02
N TYR A 517 -18.12 -22.67 -8.43
CA TYR A 517 -17.66 -23.42 -9.58
C TYR A 517 -17.15 -24.79 -9.17
N GLU A 518 -17.65 -25.83 -9.83
CA GLU A 518 -17.25 -27.21 -9.61
C GLU A 518 -16.49 -27.76 -10.82
N PHE A 519 -15.37 -28.41 -10.54
CA PHE A 519 -14.51 -29.06 -11.53
C PHE A 519 -14.36 -30.55 -11.20
N GLU A 520 -14.66 -31.42 -12.19
CA GLU A 520 -14.67 -32.87 -12.03
C GLU A 520 -13.90 -33.58 -13.12
N ASP A 521 -13.23 -34.69 -12.77
CA ASP A 521 -12.42 -35.50 -13.69
C ASP A 521 -13.22 -36.53 -14.47
N GLY A 522 -14.52 -36.66 -14.25
CA GLY A 522 -15.40 -37.65 -14.81
C GLY A 522 -15.70 -38.83 -13.88
N SER A 523 -15.39 -38.69 -12.60
CA SER A 523 -15.84 -39.61 -11.55
C SER A 523 -17.35 -39.53 -11.37
N THR A 524 -17.96 -38.46 -11.82
CA THR A 524 -19.39 -38.21 -11.86
C THR A 524 -19.89 -37.98 -13.30
N SER A 525 -21.16 -37.67 -13.49
CA SER A 525 -21.76 -37.48 -14.81
C SER A 525 -21.36 -36.16 -15.52
N THR A 526 -20.67 -35.24 -14.85
CA THR A 526 -20.42 -33.87 -15.29
C THR A 526 -18.93 -33.54 -15.40
N ALA A 527 -18.17 -34.37 -16.13
CA ALA A 527 -16.74 -34.14 -16.35
C ALA A 527 -16.47 -32.84 -17.10
N ASN A 528 -15.62 -31.96 -16.52
CA ASN A 528 -15.22 -30.70 -17.13
C ASN A 528 -13.70 -30.41 -17.01
N ILE A 529 -12.96 -31.31 -16.38
CA ILE A 529 -11.49 -31.31 -16.41
C ILE A 529 -11.06 -32.00 -17.71
N LEU A 530 -10.20 -31.34 -18.48
CA LEU A 530 -9.70 -31.88 -19.73
C LEU A 530 -8.79 -33.09 -19.51
N ARG A 531 -8.79 -34.01 -20.48
CA ARG A 531 -7.91 -35.16 -20.47
C ARG A 531 -6.71 -34.97 -21.38
N LYS A 532 -5.58 -35.48 -20.97
CA LYS A 532 -4.36 -35.56 -21.80
C LYS A 532 -4.56 -36.55 -22.94
N ALA A 533 -3.65 -36.52 -23.89
CA ALA A 533 -3.69 -37.43 -25.03
C ALA A 533 -3.66 -38.94 -24.67
N ASN A 534 -3.11 -39.27 -23.48
CA ASN A 534 -3.09 -40.62 -22.95
C ASN A 534 -4.39 -41.02 -22.21
N GLY A 535 -5.40 -40.17 -22.22
CA GLY A 535 -6.69 -40.40 -21.56
C GLY A 535 -6.75 -40.10 -20.07
N GLU A 536 -5.63 -39.73 -19.44
CA GLU A 536 -5.61 -39.34 -18.03
C GLU A 536 -6.14 -37.90 -17.85
N PRO A 537 -6.78 -37.58 -16.70
CA PRO A 537 -7.12 -36.21 -16.35
C PRO A 537 -5.88 -35.32 -16.32
N SER A 538 -6.04 -34.04 -16.66
CA SER A 538 -4.95 -33.04 -16.61
C SER A 538 -4.60 -32.58 -15.19
N VAL A 539 -5.05 -33.30 -14.19
CA VAL A 539 -4.83 -32.99 -12.78
C VAL A 539 -3.38 -33.31 -12.36
N VAL A 540 -2.77 -32.36 -11.68
CA VAL A 540 -1.47 -32.53 -11.02
C VAL A 540 -1.60 -31.97 -9.62
N VAL A 541 -1.36 -32.82 -8.61
CA VAL A 541 -1.33 -32.42 -7.20
C VAL A 541 0.12 -32.28 -6.78
N THR A 542 0.47 -31.18 -6.12
CA THR A 542 1.82 -30.88 -5.65
C THR A 542 1.75 -30.33 -4.22
N SER A 543 2.80 -30.58 -3.45
CA SER A 543 2.99 -29.99 -2.13
C SER A 543 4.28 -29.16 -2.13
N ARG A 544 4.34 -28.12 -1.31
CA ARG A 544 5.59 -27.38 -1.08
C ARG A 544 6.60 -28.25 -0.37
N SER A 545 7.87 -27.93 -0.57
CA SER A 545 8.95 -28.52 0.22
C SER A 545 8.83 -28.11 1.70
N ILE A 546 9.19 -29.00 2.59
CA ILE A 546 9.26 -28.72 4.03
C ILE A 546 10.12 -27.48 4.30
N VAL A 547 11.25 -27.34 3.60
CA VAL A 547 12.18 -26.19 3.77
C VAL A 547 11.54 -24.84 3.42
N ASP A 548 10.52 -24.84 2.56
CA ASP A 548 9.84 -23.63 2.10
C ASP A 548 8.56 -23.34 2.91
N THR A 549 8.22 -24.20 3.86
CA THR A 549 7.02 -24.08 4.69
C THR A 549 7.41 -23.60 6.09
N PRO A 550 7.11 -22.34 6.45
CA PRO A 550 7.43 -21.82 7.78
C PRO A 550 6.50 -22.45 8.83
N ASN A 551 7.07 -22.89 9.95
CA ASN A 551 6.34 -23.35 11.13
C ASN A 551 6.53 -22.43 12.35
N GLN A 552 7.25 -21.33 12.15
CA GLN A 552 7.42 -20.27 13.13
C GLN A 552 7.35 -18.92 12.45
N LEU A 553 6.43 -18.06 12.89
CA LEU A 553 6.21 -16.73 12.33
C LEU A 553 6.35 -15.65 13.39
N THR A 554 6.94 -14.51 12.98
CA THR A 554 7.03 -13.31 13.81
C THR A 554 6.39 -12.12 13.12
N VAL A 555 5.78 -11.22 13.89
CA VAL A 555 5.27 -9.93 13.42
C VAL A 555 5.55 -8.84 14.44
N GLU A 556 5.89 -7.63 13.96
CA GLU A 556 6.07 -6.43 14.78
C GLU A 556 4.84 -5.53 14.66
N PHE A 557 4.43 -4.90 15.76
CA PHE A 557 3.27 -4.01 15.80
C PHE A 557 3.38 -2.95 16.91
N GLN A 558 2.50 -1.94 16.89
CA GLN A 558 2.35 -1.01 18.00
C GLN A 558 1.04 -1.31 18.73
N ASP A 559 1.13 -1.75 19.99
CA ASP A 559 -0.03 -2.22 20.72
C ASP A 559 -0.85 -1.08 21.32
N ALA A 560 -2.02 -0.81 20.74
CA ALA A 560 -2.96 0.20 21.22
C ALA A 560 -3.46 -0.11 22.66
N PHE A 561 -3.51 -1.37 23.07
CA PHE A 561 -3.88 -1.77 24.42
C PHE A 561 -2.76 -1.42 25.44
N ASN A 562 -1.52 -1.35 24.98
CA ASN A 562 -0.35 -0.96 25.76
C ASN A 562 0.16 0.45 25.38
N SER A 563 -0.73 1.42 25.26
CA SER A 563 -0.38 2.82 24.94
C SER A 563 0.45 2.97 23.66
N TYR A 564 0.19 2.14 22.64
CA TYR A 564 0.89 2.12 21.35
C TYR A 564 2.40 1.85 21.45
N GLN A 565 2.85 1.16 22.48
CA GLN A 565 4.24 0.74 22.57
C GLN A 565 4.56 -0.30 21.46
N GLN A 566 5.82 -0.26 21.01
CA GLN A 566 6.31 -1.26 20.05
C GLN A 566 6.38 -2.64 20.72
N ASP A 567 5.84 -3.64 20.06
CA ASP A 567 5.84 -5.03 20.49
C ASP A 567 6.05 -5.99 19.31
N SER A 568 6.33 -7.24 19.63
CA SER A 568 6.48 -8.31 18.64
C SER A 568 5.83 -9.59 19.14
N LEU A 569 5.15 -10.29 18.23
CA LEU A 569 4.53 -11.57 18.53
C LEU A 569 5.21 -12.69 17.74
N LEU A 570 5.57 -13.75 18.43
CA LEU A 570 6.05 -15.00 17.86
C LEU A 570 4.97 -16.07 17.99
N MET A 571 4.64 -16.74 16.90
CA MET A 571 3.72 -17.87 16.87
C MET A 571 4.41 -19.10 16.27
N VAL A 572 4.20 -20.26 16.89
CA VAL A 572 4.90 -21.49 16.58
C VAL A 572 3.89 -22.64 16.45
N ASP A 573 4.03 -23.45 15.41
CA ASP A 573 3.35 -24.73 15.29
C ASP A 573 4.26 -25.83 15.82
N VAL A 574 3.94 -26.32 17.02
CA VAL A 574 4.74 -27.32 17.70
C VAL A 574 4.58 -28.71 17.05
N ASP A 575 3.37 -29.01 16.56
CA ASP A 575 3.07 -30.29 15.94
C ASP A 575 3.85 -30.47 14.63
N ASP A 576 3.95 -29.40 13.80
CA ASP A 576 4.75 -29.45 12.58
C ASP A 576 6.26 -29.52 12.89
N ILE A 577 6.74 -28.84 13.94
CA ILE A 577 8.12 -28.94 14.38
C ILE A 577 8.45 -30.37 14.84
N ASP A 578 7.56 -30.98 15.63
CA ASP A 578 7.74 -32.38 16.11
C ASP A 578 7.71 -33.38 14.95
N LEU A 579 6.86 -33.11 13.95
CA LEU A 579 6.77 -33.95 12.75
C LEU A 579 8.00 -33.83 11.85
N THR A 580 8.47 -32.61 11.62
CA THR A 580 9.56 -32.31 10.67
C THR A 580 10.95 -32.34 11.29
N GLY A 581 11.02 -32.20 12.62
CA GLY A 581 12.28 -32.08 13.37
C GLY A 581 13.06 -30.80 13.09
N GLN A 582 12.44 -29.81 12.49
CA GLN A 582 13.09 -28.54 12.08
C GLN A 582 12.24 -27.33 12.44
N VAL A 583 12.91 -26.26 12.87
CA VAL A 583 12.30 -24.95 13.09
C VAL A 583 12.60 -24.05 11.90
N ILE A 584 11.58 -23.66 11.17
CA ILE A 584 11.69 -22.81 9.98
C ILE A 584 11.00 -21.48 10.28
N THR A 585 11.82 -20.46 10.58
CA THR A 585 11.35 -19.14 11.02
C THR A 585 11.24 -18.18 9.85
N THR A 586 10.15 -17.43 9.78
CA THR A 586 9.95 -16.33 8.83
C THR A 586 9.30 -15.14 9.52
N SER A 587 9.70 -13.92 9.17
CA SER A 587 9.05 -12.70 9.61
C SER A 587 7.95 -12.31 8.62
N LEU A 588 6.75 -12.08 9.12
CA LEU A 588 5.63 -11.64 8.31
C LEU A 588 5.75 -10.14 8.04
N MET A 589 5.83 -9.77 6.77
CA MET A 589 5.76 -8.38 6.35
C MET A 589 4.30 -7.90 6.41
N ALA A 590 3.83 -7.52 7.59
CA ALA A 590 2.56 -6.85 7.80
C ALA A 590 2.81 -5.46 8.38
N LEU A 591 2.06 -4.46 7.94
CA LEU A 591 2.24 -3.07 8.36
C LEU A 591 0.97 -2.53 9.00
N GLY A 592 1.16 -1.73 10.05
CA GLY A 592 0.08 -1.00 10.67
C GLY A 592 -0.83 -1.81 11.58
N ILE A 593 -0.45 -3.00 12.00
CA ILE A 593 -1.23 -3.79 12.97
C ILE A 593 -1.31 -3.01 14.29
N PRO A 594 -2.53 -2.76 14.81
CA PRO A 594 -2.73 -1.83 15.92
C PRO A 594 -2.74 -2.49 17.29
N ASN A 595 -2.82 -3.82 17.39
CA ASN A 595 -2.98 -4.51 18.66
C ASN A 595 -2.59 -5.99 18.58
N TYR A 596 -2.42 -6.58 19.76
CA TYR A 596 -2.10 -8.00 19.92
C TYR A 596 -3.13 -8.92 19.26
N ASP A 597 -4.43 -8.64 19.41
CA ASP A 597 -5.50 -9.48 18.87
C ASP A 597 -5.39 -9.64 17.35
N GLN A 598 -5.26 -8.53 16.63
CA GLN A 598 -5.11 -8.56 15.19
C GLN A 598 -3.79 -9.25 14.78
N ALA A 599 -2.69 -9.02 15.52
CA ALA A 599 -1.42 -9.68 15.28
C ALA A 599 -1.56 -11.20 15.38
N ALA A 600 -2.20 -11.69 16.46
CA ALA A 600 -2.40 -13.12 16.67
C ALA A 600 -3.30 -13.78 15.61
N ARG A 601 -4.41 -13.13 15.25
CA ARG A 601 -5.32 -13.62 14.19
C ARG A 601 -4.64 -13.69 12.82
N ILE A 602 -3.81 -12.71 12.48
CA ILE A 602 -3.08 -12.69 11.21
C ILE A 602 -1.95 -13.73 11.20
N LEU A 603 -1.23 -13.88 12.31
CA LEU A 603 -0.21 -14.94 12.40
C LEU A 603 -0.83 -16.33 12.34
N GLY A 604 -1.91 -16.58 13.11
CA GLY A 604 -2.63 -17.86 13.08
C GLY A 604 -3.10 -18.22 11.68
N TYR A 605 -3.82 -17.29 11.04
CA TYR A 605 -4.25 -17.45 9.65
C TYR A 605 -3.10 -17.76 8.69
N THR A 606 -1.98 -17.03 8.80
CA THR A 606 -0.85 -17.21 7.89
C THR A 606 -0.15 -18.54 8.10
N LEU A 607 -0.02 -18.96 9.34
CA LEU A 607 0.65 -20.20 9.72
C LEU A 607 -0.21 -21.43 9.37
N ASP A 608 -1.52 -21.43 9.70
CA ASP A 608 -2.47 -22.47 9.30
C ASP A 608 -2.48 -22.65 7.78
N ARG A 609 -2.55 -21.55 7.05
CA ARG A 609 -2.50 -21.59 5.59
C ARG A 609 -1.17 -22.10 5.05
N ALA A 610 -0.05 -21.82 5.69
CA ALA A 610 1.26 -22.31 5.26
C ALA A 610 1.38 -23.82 5.46
N ILE A 611 0.96 -24.34 6.60
CA ILE A 611 1.13 -25.75 7.00
C ILE A 611 0.00 -26.61 6.43
N GLN A 612 -1.25 -26.32 6.78
CA GLN A 612 -2.41 -27.10 6.34
C GLN A 612 -2.75 -26.83 4.86
N GLY A 613 -2.43 -25.64 4.35
CA GLY A 613 -2.61 -25.25 2.97
C GLY A 613 -1.47 -25.65 2.04
N ASN A 614 -0.64 -26.60 2.41
CA ASN A 614 0.53 -27.02 1.64
C ASN A 614 0.21 -27.78 0.34
N THR A 615 -1.06 -28.15 0.11
CA THR A 615 -1.49 -28.87 -1.09
C THR A 615 -1.96 -27.91 -2.19
N TYR A 616 -1.37 -28.07 -3.36
CA TYR A 616 -1.71 -27.32 -4.56
C TYR A 616 -2.23 -28.26 -5.64
N ILE A 617 -3.26 -27.84 -6.35
CA ILE A 617 -3.79 -28.55 -7.51
C ILE A 617 -3.60 -27.72 -8.75
N THR A 618 -3.18 -28.36 -9.84
CA THR A 618 -3.16 -27.73 -11.17
C THR A 618 -3.99 -28.59 -12.09
N LEU A 619 -4.95 -27.98 -12.80
CA LEU A 619 -5.85 -28.64 -13.73
C LEU A 619 -6.06 -27.79 -14.98
N GLU A 620 -6.42 -28.43 -16.08
CA GLU A 620 -6.85 -27.76 -17.31
C GLU A 620 -8.33 -28.02 -17.54
N THR A 621 -9.05 -26.96 -17.87
CA THR A 621 -10.48 -27.00 -18.20
C THR A 621 -10.75 -26.22 -19.49
N SER A 622 -11.98 -26.25 -19.96
CA SER A 622 -12.45 -25.45 -21.08
C SER A 622 -12.51 -23.95 -20.73
N VAL A 623 -13.11 -23.18 -21.61
CA VAL A 623 -13.42 -21.75 -21.36
C VAL A 623 -14.39 -21.52 -20.20
N LYS A 624 -14.94 -22.56 -19.60
CA LYS A 624 -15.78 -22.48 -18.40
C LYS A 624 -15.14 -21.65 -17.29
N ALA A 625 -13.84 -21.75 -17.13
CA ALA A 625 -13.08 -21.00 -16.13
C ALA A 625 -12.86 -19.52 -16.50
N LEU A 626 -13.32 -19.07 -17.66
CA LEU A 626 -13.28 -17.67 -18.04
C LEU A 626 -14.14 -16.84 -17.07
N GLY A 627 -13.59 -15.78 -16.52
CA GLY A 627 -14.26 -14.96 -15.50
C GLY A 627 -13.86 -15.29 -14.09
N LEU A 628 -13.29 -16.46 -13.82
CA LEU A 628 -12.63 -16.74 -12.55
C LEU A 628 -11.34 -15.93 -12.43
N ARG A 629 -10.98 -15.63 -11.20
CA ARG A 629 -9.83 -14.81 -10.86
C ARG A 629 -9.02 -15.42 -9.74
N PRO A 630 -7.75 -15.06 -9.64
CA PRO A 630 -6.99 -15.37 -8.44
C PRO A 630 -7.70 -14.80 -7.20
N GLY A 631 -7.79 -15.63 -6.15
CA GLY A 631 -8.55 -15.32 -4.95
C GLY A 631 -9.95 -15.93 -4.91
N ASP A 632 -10.56 -16.28 -6.05
CA ASP A 632 -11.84 -16.98 -6.09
C ASP A 632 -11.73 -18.39 -5.54
N LEU A 633 -12.85 -18.89 -5.00
CA LEU A 633 -12.98 -20.26 -4.50
C LEU A 633 -13.66 -21.14 -5.55
N ILE A 634 -13.11 -22.33 -5.73
CA ILE A 634 -13.65 -23.38 -6.58
C ILE A 634 -13.72 -24.67 -5.78
N THR A 635 -14.55 -25.62 -6.22
CA THR A 635 -14.56 -26.99 -5.70
C THR A 635 -14.02 -27.96 -6.73
N VAL A 636 -13.27 -28.93 -6.28
CA VAL A 636 -12.69 -29.97 -7.16
C VAL A 636 -13.06 -31.34 -6.63
N THR A 637 -13.61 -32.18 -7.54
CA THR A 637 -13.82 -33.59 -7.31
C THR A 637 -12.80 -34.39 -8.11
N TYR A 638 -11.90 -35.05 -7.39
CA TYR A 638 -10.87 -35.94 -7.93
C TYR A 638 -10.64 -37.10 -6.95
N LEU A 639 -11.46 -38.14 -7.10
CA LEU A 639 -11.54 -39.25 -6.14
C LEU A 639 -10.26 -40.05 -5.99
N LYS A 640 -9.35 -40.01 -6.98
CA LYS A 640 -8.06 -40.66 -6.92
C LYS A 640 -7.19 -40.13 -5.76
N GLU A 641 -7.30 -38.86 -5.44
CA GLU A 641 -6.62 -38.20 -4.33
C GLU A 641 -7.54 -37.96 -3.11
N GLY A 642 -8.75 -38.51 -3.14
CA GLY A 642 -9.73 -38.36 -2.06
C GLY A 642 -10.44 -37.02 -2.02
N PHE A 643 -10.34 -36.24 -3.09
CA PHE A 643 -11.03 -34.96 -3.15
C PHE A 643 -12.48 -35.17 -3.62
N GLU A 644 -13.41 -34.88 -2.74
CA GLU A 644 -14.86 -34.86 -3.02
C GLU A 644 -15.38 -33.46 -2.72
N ARG A 645 -15.65 -32.68 -3.77
CA ARG A 645 -16.04 -31.28 -3.67
C ARG A 645 -15.12 -30.46 -2.75
N GLN A 646 -13.81 -30.80 -2.78
CA GLN A 646 -12.81 -30.15 -1.95
C GLN A 646 -12.64 -28.70 -2.38
N PRO A 647 -12.76 -27.71 -1.49
CA PRO A 647 -12.53 -26.32 -1.81
C PRO A 647 -11.05 -26.02 -2.09
N PHE A 648 -10.81 -25.23 -3.12
CA PHE A 648 -9.51 -24.68 -3.47
C PHE A 648 -9.63 -23.19 -3.76
N ARG A 649 -8.68 -22.43 -3.25
CA ARG A 649 -8.54 -21.01 -3.61
C ARG A 649 -7.62 -20.87 -4.81
N ILE A 650 -8.07 -20.19 -5.84
CA ILE A 650 -7.29 -19.98 -7.05
C ILE A 650 -6.11 -19.06 -6.75
N VAL A 651 -4.91 -19.55 -7.04
CA VAL A 651 -3.67 -18.80 -6.93
C VAL A 651 -3.26 -18.23 -8.29
N LYS A 652 -3.49 -19.01 -9.37
CA LYS A 652 -3.03 -18.66 -10.70
C LYS A 652 -4.00 -19.16 -11.76
N ILE A 653 -4.25 -18.32 -12.75
CA ILE A 653 -4.99 -18.66 -13.95
C ILE A 653 -4.13 -18.32 -15.17
N ALA A 654 -3.98 -19.26 -16.07
CA ALA A 654 -3.28 -19.09 -17.34
C ALA A 654 -4.16 -19.58 -18.48
N PRO A 655 -4.45 -18.78 -19.51
CA PRO A 655 -5.16 -19.26 -20.68
C PRO A 655 -4.30 -20.28 -21.43
N GLY A 656 -4.94 -21.32 -21.92
CA GLY A 656 -4.33 -22.30 -22.80
C GLY A 656 -4.30 -21.83 -24.26
N SER A 657 -4.06 -22.78 -25.17
CA SER A 657 -3.93 -22.49 -26.59
C SER A 657 -5.14 -21.74 -27.14
N ASN A 658 -4.88 -20.56 -27.69
CA ASN A 658 -5.91 -19.68 -28.30
C ASN A 658 -7.10 -19.36 -27.41
N TYR A 659 -6.92 -19.31 -26.09
CA TYR A 659 -8.00 -19.05 -25.12
C TYR A 659 -9.16 -20.04 -25.16
N ARG A 660 -9.00 -21.22 -25.77
CA ARG A 660 -10.04 -22.28 -25.76
C ARG A 660 -9.98 -23.14 -24.51
N THR A 661 -8.88 -23.12 -23.82
CA THR A 661 -8.68 -23.83 -22.56
C THR A 661 -8.11 -22.91 -21.51
N THR A 662 -8.27 -23.28 -20.25
CA THR A 662 -7.77 -22.52 -19.10
C THR A 662 -7.07 -23.47 -18.15
N LYS A 663 -5.88 -23.10 -17.74
CA LYS A 663 -5.12 -23.80 -16.70
C LYS A 663 -5.29 -23.07 -15.38
N ILE A 664 -5.79 -23.78 -14.38
CA ILE A 664 -6.01 -23.26 -13.03
C ILE A 664 -4.99 -23.89 -12.09
N THR A 665 -4.38 -23.08 -11.24
CA THR A 665 -3.62 -23.56 -10.08
C THR A 665 -4.33 -23.05 -8.83
N GLY A 666 -4.74 -23.95 -7.95
CA GLY A 666 -5.42 -23.66 -6.69
C GLY A 666 -4.65 -24.19 -5.50
N GLN A 667 -4.72 -23.50 -4.38
CA GLN A 667 -4.28 -23.94 -3.06
C GLN A 667 -5.48 -24.50 -2.32
N ILE A 668 -5.32 -25.61 -1.63
CA ILE A 668 -6.38 -26.19 -0.79
C ILE A 668 -6.89 -25.12 0.19
N HIS A 669 -8.19 -25.14 0.48
CA HIS A 669 -8.82 -24.14 1.32
C HIS A 669 -9.58 -24.81 2.47
N GLN A 670 -9.53 -24.16 3.64
CA GLN A 670 -10.30 -24.55 4.81
C GLN A 670 -10.90 -23.31 5.47
N ASP A 671 -12.18 -23.36 5.82
CA ASP A 671 -12.91 -22.27 6.43
C ASP A 671 -12.44 -21.96 7.86
N SER A 672 -11.89 -22.97 8.56
CA SER A 672 -11.37 -22.83 9.93
C SER A 672 -10.24 -21.82 10.09
N TRP A 673 -9.47 -21.53 9.01
CA TRP A 673 -8.41 -20.53 9.06
C TRP A 673 -8.90 -19.10 9.27
N TYR A 674 -10.18 -18.84 8.99
CA TYR A 674 -10.80 -17.50 9.03
C TYR A 674 -11.54 -17.23 10.33
N GLU A 675 -11.51 -18.14 11.30
CA GLU A 675 -12.12 -17.91 12.60
C GLU A 675 -11.37 -16.81 13.36
N ASP A 676 -12.13 -15.88 13.95
CA ASP A 676 -11.56 -14.74 14.67
C ASP A 676 -11.24 -15.04 16.15
N THR A 677 -11.33 -16.32 16.56
CA THR A 677 -11.10 -16.75 17.94
C THR A 677 -9.62 -16.84 18.33
N ASN A 678 -8.73 -17.01 17.36
CA ASN A 678 -7.29 -17.19 17.59
C ASN A 678 -6.59 -15.92 18.11
N GLY A 679 -7.21 -14.75 17.98
CA GLY A 679 -6.66 -13.49 18.43
C GLY A 679 -7.02 -13.11 19.87
N GLN A 680 -7.89 -13.87 20.54
CA GLN A 680 -8.29 -13.53 21.90
C GLN A 680 -7.13 -13.67 22.87
N MET A 681 -6.87 -12.62 23.63
CA MET A 681 -5.91 -12.68 24.72
C MET A 681 -6.37 -13.70 25.76
N PRO A 682 -5.47 -14.55 26.28
CA PRO A 682 -5.78 -15.35 27.45
C PRO A 682 -6.08 -14.41 28.62
N GLY A 683 -7.07 -14.77 29.44
CA GLY A 683 -7.44 -14.02 30.62
C GLY A 683 -6.21 -13.68 31.47
N ASN A 684 -6.14 -12.45 31.96
CA ASN A 684 -4.99 -11.96 32.70
C ASN A 684 -4.85 -12.71 34.03
N THR A 685 -3.77 -13.48 34.15
CA THR A 685 -3.41 -14.20 35.39
C THR A 685 -2.30 -13.49 36.19
N GLY A 686 -1.82 -12.34 35.75
CA GLY A 686 -0.69 -11.62 36.36
C GLY A 686 -0.92 -10.13 36.57
N ALA A 687 -0.10 -9.53 37.41
CA ALA A 687 -0.12 -8.11 37.66
C ALA A 687 0.26 -7.31 36.40
N ARG A 688 -0.56 -6.35 36.06
CA ARG A 688 -0.34 -5.45 34.93
C ARG A 688 0.86 -4.53 35.22
N PRO A 689 1.80 -4.34 34.28
CA PRO A 689 2.78 -3.28 34.39
C PRO A 689 2.10 -1.90 34.37
N GLN A 690 2.56 -1.04 35.21
CA GLN A 690 2.07 0.33 35.25
C GLN A 690 2.52 1.13 34.03
N PRO A 691 1.67 1.99 33.45
CA PRO A 691 2.11 2.91 32.40
C PRO A 691 3.28 3.75 32.90
N GLY A 692 4.40 3.74 32.22
CA GLY A 692 5.60 4.50 32.58
C GLY A 692 6.77 3.71 33.17
N SER A 693 6.61 2.44 33.46
CA SER A 693 7.78 1.57 33.69
C SER A 693 8.40 1.15 32.36
N ALA A 694 9.63 1.59 32.15
CA ALA A 694 10.42 1.31 30.94
C ALA A 694 10.90 -0.14 30.85
N VAL A 695 10.08 -1.10 31.26
CA VAL A 695 10.38 -2.51 31.17
C VAL A 695 9.33 -3.14 30.28
N GLY A 696 9.77 -3.68 29.17
CA GLY A 696 8.91 -4.51 28.32
C GLY A 696 8.17 -5.51 29.19
N VAL A 697 6.86 -5.53 29.03
CA VAL A 697 5.99 -6.41 29.77
C VAL A 697 6.16 -7.81 29.23
N PRO A 698 6.55 -8.81 30.02
CA PRO A 698 6.37 -10.17 29.58
C PRO A 698 4.87 -10.44 29.53
N HIS A 699 4.33 -10.55 28.31
CA HIS A 699 3.00 -11.13 28.17
C HIS A 699 3.02 -12.58 28.68
N PRO A 700 2.00 -13.01 29.41
CA PRO A 700 1.94 -14.39 29.84
C PRO A 700 1.96 -15.29 28.61
N LEU A 701 2.77 -16.34 28.69
CA LEU A 701 2.74 -17.44 27.73
C LEU A 701 1.30 -17.90 27.57
N LEU A 702 0.83 -17.97 26.34
CA LEU A 702 -0.47 -18.55 26.05
C LEU A 702 -0.52 -19.98 26.56
N GLY A 703 -1.32 -20.21 27.58
CA GLY A 703 -1.59 -21.54 28.08
C GLY A 703 -2.41 -22.32 27.03
N ASN A 704 -2.17 -23.62 26.99
CA ASN A 704 -2.81 -24.59 26.12
C ASN A 704 -4.26 -24.27 25.79
N THR A 705 -4.54 -23.89 24.57
CA THR A 705 -5.86 -23.92 23.98
C THR A 705 -6.03 -25.30 23.29
N ASN A 706 -6.96 -26.07 23.77
CA ASN A 706 -7.25 -27.45 23.37
C ASN A 706 -7.75 -27.58 21.92
N ARG A 707 -7.02 -27.17 20.89
CA ARG A 707 -7.41 -27.57 19.51
C ARG A 707 -6.31 -27.59 18.47
N HIS A 708 -5.31 -26.83 18.62
CA HIS A 708 -4.06 -26.93 17.86
C HIS A 708 -3.05 -26.30 18.80
N GLU A 709 -2.00 -27.01 19.14
CA GLU A 709 -1.03 -26.54 20.13
C GLU A 709 -0.20 -25.38 19.65
N TRP A 710 -0.88 -24.24 19.42
CA TRP A 710 -0.23 -22.98 19.09
C TRP A 710 0.34 -22.39 20.36
N ARG A 711 1.61 -22.13 20.39
CA ARG A 711 2.27 -21.37 21.44
C ARG A 711 2.67 -20.02 20.89
N ALA A 712 2.02 -18.96 21.36
CA ALA A 712 2.47 -17.61 21.14
C ALA A 712 3.37 -17.21 22.31
N ALA A 713 4.55 -16.67 22.03
CA ALA A 713 5.47 -16.12 23.01
C ALA A 713 5.88 -14.71 22.57
N ILE A 714 5.91 -13.80 23.50
CA ILE A 714 6.44 -12.46 23.27
C ILE A 714 7.91 -12.49 23.61
N SER A 715 8.77 -12.05 22.71
CA SER A 715 10.20 -11.95 22.95
C SER A 715 10.47 -10.76 23.88
N ASP A 716 10.94 -11.04 25.06
CA ASP A 716 11.41 -10.04 25.99
C ASP A 716 12.83 -9.58 25.57
N HIS A 717 12.93 -8.39 25.00
CA HIS A 717 14.22 -7.81 24.60
C HIS A 717 15.07 -7.33 25.78
N GLY A 718 14.63 -7.56 27.03
CA GLY A 718 15.28 -7.01 28.23
C GLY A 718 16.45 -7.81 28.82
N GLU A 719 16.53 -9.12 28.61
CA GLU A 719 17.52 -9.92 29.36
C GLU A 719 18.79 -10.36 28.60
N PHE A 720 18.81 -10.27 27.28
CA PHE A 720 20.02 -10.68 26.51
C PHE A 720 21.21 -9.70 26.59
N GLY A 721 21.01 -8.51 27.15
CA GLY A 721 22.06 -7.50 27.27
C GLY A 721 23.05 -7.70 28.42
N GLN A 722 22.75 -8.46 29.44
CA GLN A 722 23.64 -8.60 30.60
C GLN A 722 24.54 -9.86 30.61
N CYS A 723 24.20 -10.88 29.86
CA CYS A 723 25.01 -12.11 29.83
C CYS A 723 26.23 -12.05 28.91
N GLN A 724 26.27 -11.13 27.95
CA GLN A 724 27.43 -10.99 27.03
C GLN A 724 28.53 -10.04 27.53
N ARG A 725 28.27 -9.22 28.57
CA ARG A 725 29.33 -8.31 29.11
C ARG A 725 30.29 -8.93 30.10
N ARG A 726 30.09 -10.17 30.52
CA ARG A 726 31.02 -10.86 31.45
C ARG A 726 31.97 -11.86 30.79
N ARG A 727 31.91 -12.11 29.48
CA ARG A 727 32.83 -13.02 28.78
C ARG A 727 33.82 -12.39 27.81
N CYS A 728 33.81 -11.08 27.63
CA CYS A 728 34.73 -10.38 26.71
C CYS A 728 35.96 -9.73 27.36
N ASN A 729 36.28 -10.00 28.62
CA ASN A 729 37.45 -9.38 29.26
C ASN A 729 38.56 -10.39 29.68
N ARG A 730 38.77 -11.47 28.91
CA ARG A 730 39.95 -12.29 29.10
C ARG A 730 40.38 -13.03 27.82
N THR A 731 40.78 -12.32 26.79
CA THR A 731 41.76 -12.86 25.82
C THR A 731 42.11 -11.78 24.77
N ALA A 732 42.90 -10.83 25.18
CA ALA A 732 43.65 -9.97 24.27
C ALA A 732 45.01 -9.65 24.91
N GLN A 733 45.86 -10.65 24.95
CA GLN A 733 47.32 -10.45 25.04
C GLN A 733 48.02 -11.62 24.38
N ARG A 734 48.85 -11.27 23.39
CA ARG A 734 49.91 -12.01 22.73
C ARG A 734 49.64 -12.54 21.32
N GLY A 735 50.39 -11.97 20.41
CA GLY A 735 50.75 -12.54 19.15
C GLY A 735 51.11 -11.52 18.07
N ILE A 736 52.25 -10.85 18.24
CA ILE A 736 52.97 -10.10 17.20
C ILE A 736 53.76 -11.09 16.35
N LEU A 737 53.85 -10.85 15.04
CA LEU A 737 54.91 -11.13 14.07
C LEU A 737 54.46 -11.93 12.84
N GLY A 738 54.78 -11.36 11.70
CA GLY A 738 54.89 -12.09 10.45
C GLY A 738 54.57 -11.31 9.19
N SER A 739 55.44 -10.35 8.82
CA SER A 739 55.54 -9.77 7.49
C SER A 739 55.98 -10.79 6.44
N VAL A 740 55.37 -10.81 5.26
CA VAL A 740 56.08 -11.13 3.99
C VAL A 740 55.47 -10.31 2.85
N GLN A 741 56.34 -9.51 2.24
CA GLN A 741 56.21 -8.88 0.92
C GLN A 741 56.35 -9.91 -0.20
N HIS A 742 55.66 -9.72 -1.32
CA HIS A 742 56.17 -9.88 -2.69
C HIS A 742 55.20 -9.22 -3.68
N THR A 743 55.56 -8.11 -4.22
CA THR A 743 56.17 -7.72 -5.50
C THR A 743 55.59 -8.42 -6.74
N GLY A 744 55.08 -7.61 -7.65
CA GLY A 744 55.48 -7.58 -9.04
C GLY A 744 54.53 -8.18 -10.07
N GLY A 745 54.17 -7.36 -11.06
CA GLY A 745 53.84 -7.90 -12.36
C GLY A 745 52.80 -7.11 -13.18
N ARG A 746 53.28 -6.09 -13.87
CA ARG A 746 52.60 -5.47 -15.02
C ARG A 746 52.51 -6.45 -16.18
N ALA A 747 51.40 -6.46 -16.91
CA ALA A 747 51.46 -6.50 -18.41
C ALA A 747 50.16 -6.01 -19.04
N ARG A 748 50.34 -5.22 -20.06
CA ARG A 748 49.41 -4.60 -21.02
C ARG A 748 48.98 -5.60 -22.11
N GLY A 749 47.91 -5.26 -22.80
CA GLY A 749 47.53 -5.70 -24.13
C GLY A 749 46.00 -5.80 -24.22
N ALA A 750 45.26 -4.98 -24.79
CA ALA A 750 45.03 -4.43 -26.13
C ALA A 750 44.39 -5.44 -27.09
N THR A 751 43.23 -4.99 -27.61
CA THR A 751 42.56 -5.31 -28.88
C THR A 751 41.77 -6.61 -29.03
N GLY A 752 40.52 -6.38 -29.46
CA GLY A 752 39.59 -7.30 -30.08
C GLY A 752 38.16 -6.83 -29.88
#